data_8f6164978503ec4dfb52a85a86b7d4f5
#
_entry.id   8f6164978503ec4dfb52a85a86b7d4f5
#
_cell.length_a   1.000
_cell.length_b   1.000
_cell.length_c   1.000
_cell.angle_alpha   90.00
_cell.angle_beta   90.00
_cell.angle_gamma   90.00
#
_symmetry.space_group_name_H-M   'P 1'
#
loop_
_entity.id
_entity.type
_entity.pdbx_description
1 polymer ?
#
loop_
_entity_poly.entity_id
_entity_poly.type
_entity_poly.pdbx_seq_one_letter_code
_entity_poly.pdbx_strand_id
1 'polypeptide(L)'
;MKTRRRILSIVLTIAILLLLVLDIPVTAAGTKKVDVLFTHDTHSHLDSFSTIVDGQQKEVGGFAKIKTLIDEKKKDNPDTLVLDGGDFSMGTLIQTVYDTEAAELRMLGYLGYDVTTFGNHEYDYRSKGLANMLKAAINSGETVPEIAVCNVDWDAMEKDGLNDGQKQIKEAFEAYGVKDYVVIQKGDTRIAVVGVFGKDALECAPTCELLFKDPVEAVKQTVAEIKKNENVDMIACVSHGGTWEDEDKSEDEILAKKVPDLDLIISGHSHTELNEAIKHGNTYIVSCGEYGRNLGSLSMTQKEDGRWEMTSYELIPVSDEIKPDQETQKRIDELMDTVDTNYLADFGYTRDEVLAENDVEFNSLEEMGTKHEELNLGDIMSDAYVYAVENSEYYDGNPVDVAVVPSGTVRDTYTKGNITVEDVYNSFSLGIGKDGVAGYPLINAYLTGKELKLAAEVDASVSDFMTTARLYCSGLNFTYNPHRMILNKVTDCYLTREDGERIEIQDDKLYHVVTDLYTGQMLGSVMKMSYGLLSLEPKDKDGNPIENLEDQAIMEDCRELKAWDAIARYMKSFEDTDGDGIANVPEYYAATHNRKVVDDSTNIIDLVKNPNRFSVMIVLICLLFLVIIILIVVLVRKLVRKVKKKSM
;
A
#
# COMPACT_ATOMS: atom_id res chain seq x y z
N MET A 1 -24.46 13.88 -87.52
CA MET A 1 -23.04 13.89 -87.10
C MET A 1 -22.77 14.87 -85.97
N LYS A 2 -23.31 16.08 -85.88
CA LYS A 2 -23.04 17.07 -84.82
C LYS A 2 -23.52 16.64 -83.46
N THR A 3 -24.63 15.96 -83.29
CA THR A 3 -25.17 15.49 -82.03
C THR A 3 -24.33 14.37 -81.36
N ARG A 4 -23.84 13.39 -82.15
CA ARG A 4 -22.96 12.34 -81.65
C ARG A 4 -21.60 12.86 -81.17
N ARG A 5 -21.05 13.88 -81.77
CA ARG A 5 -19.81 14.50 -81.31
C ARG A 5 -19.99 15.28 -79.99
N ARG A 6 -21.15 15.94 -79.77
CA ARG A 6 -21.46 16.61 -78.52
C ARG A 6 -21.63 15.65 -77.36
N ILE A 7 -22.33 14.51 -77.58
CA ILE A 7 -22.49 13.47 -76.53
C ILE A 7 -21.13 12.83 -76.23
N LEU A 8 -20.29 12.57 -77.21
CA LEU A 8 -18.94 12.03 -76.96
C LEU A 8 -18.04 12.98 -76.21
N SER A 9 -18.15 14.31 -76.48
CA SER A 9 -17.41 15.36 -75.75
C SER A 9 -17.87 15.48 -74.34
N ILE A 10 -19.17 15.39 -74.07
CA ILE A 10 -19.74 15.45 -72.69
C ILE A 10 -19.35 14.21 -71.90
N VAL A 11 -19.41 13.02 -72.49
CA VAL A 11 -18.97 11.78 -71.84
C VAL A 11 -17.45 11.81 -71.53
N LEU A 12 -16.66 12.31 -72.45
CA LEU A 12 -15.21 12.46 -72.25
C LEU A 12 -14.89 13.49 -71.15
N THR A 13 -15.62 14.59 -71.10
CA THR A 13 -15.45 15.63 -70.05
C THR A 13 -15.88 15.12 -68.69
N ILE A 14 -16.96 14.32 -68.62
CA ILE A 14 -17.40 13.66 -67.35
C ILE A 14 -16.39 12.59 -66.92
N ALA A 15 -15.84 11.81 -67.86
CA ALA A 15 -14.80 10.82 -67.57
C ALA A 15 -13.49 11.48 -67.07
N ILE A 16 -13.09 12.62 -67.65
CA ILE A 16 -11.93 13.40 -67.21
C ILE A 16 -12.20 14.05 -65.83
N LEU A 17 -13.41 14.56 -65.58
CA LEU A 17 -13.80 15.07 -64.27
C LEU A 17 -13.88 13.97 -63.22
N LEU A 18 -14.31 12.77 -63.57
CA LEU A 18 -14.30 11.60 -62.68
C LEU A 18 -12.86 11.10 -62.41
N LEU A 19 -11.95 11.21 -63.36
CA LEU A 19 -10.53 10.88 -63.17
C LEU A 19 -9.79 11.96 -62.31
N LEU A 20 -10.22 13.23 -62.36
CA LEU A 20 -9.67 14.32 -61.54
C LEU A 20 -10.21 14.29 -60.09
N VAL A 21 -11.31 13.59 -59.82
CA VAL A 21 -11.85 13.39 -58.46
C VAL A 21 -11.21 12.15 -57.76
N LEU A 22 -10.46 11.32 -58.53
CA LEU A 22 -9.82 10.11 -57.98
C LEU A 22 -8.39 10.33 -57.48
N ASP A 23 -7.81 11.52 -57.65
CA ASP A 23 -6.55 11.93 -57.00
C ASP A 23 -6.79 12.87 -55.82
N ILE A 24 -7.71 12.52 -54.91
CA ILE A 24 -7.55 12.93 -53.53
C ILE A 24 -6.41 12.05 -53.02
N PRO A 25 -5.24 12.63 -52.65
CA PRO A 25 -4.26 11.84 -51.96
C PRO A 25 -4.97 11.37 -50.69
N VAL A 26 -5.27 10.08 -50.60
CA VAL A 26 -5.43 9.44 -49.30
C VAL A 26 -4.05 9.58 -48.70
N THR A 27 -3.83 10.69 -47.96
CA THR A 27 -2.76 10.72 -47.00
C THR A 27 -2.98 9.48 -46.17
N ALA A 28 -2.12 8.47 -46.30
CA ALA A 28 -2.06 7.39 -45.38
C ALA A 28 -2.10 8.06 -43.99
N ALA A 29 -3.16 7.82 -43.23
CA ALA A 29 -3.22 8.30 -41.86
C ALA A 29 -1.93 7.83 -41.23
N GLY A 30 -1.09 8.80 -40.82
CA GLY A 30 0.17 8.46 -40.21
C GLY A 30 -0.14 7.53 -39.02
N THR A 31 0.67 6.53 -38.83
CA THR A 31 0.50 5.64 -37.67
C THR A 31 0.56 6.49 -36.41
N LYS A 32 -0.55 6.52 -35.64
CA LYS A 32 -0.61 7.29 -34.38
C LYS A 32 0.42 6.75 -33.39
N LYS A 33 1.05 7.64 -32.64
CA LYS A 33 2.03 7.31 -31.62
C LYS A 33 1.67 8.04 -30.33
N VAL A 34 1.81 7.37 -29.19
CA VAL A 34 1.67 7.93 -27.86
C VAL A 34 2.89 7.56 -27.04
N ASP A 35 3.51 8.57 -26.44
CA ASP A 35 4.54 8.39 -25.42
C ASP A 35 3.88 8.63 -24.06
N VAL A 36 4.14 7.73 -23.10
CA VAL A 36 3.55 7.73 -21.77
C VAL A 36 4.67 7.72 -20.73
N LEU A 37 4.57 8.61 -19.76
CA LEU A 37 5.34 8.57 -18.51
C LEU A 37 4.38 8.24 -17.39
N PHE A 38 4.86 7.52 -16.38
CA PHE A 38 4.00 7.18 -15.25
C PHE A 38 4.77 6.95 -13.96
N THR A 39 4.08 7.22 -12.86
CA THR A 39 4.42 6.79 -11.49
C THR A 39 3.21 6.12 -10.85
N HIS A 40 3.40 5.54 -9.70
CA HIS A 40 2.41 5.10 -8.74
C HIS A 40 3.10 4.90 -7.39
N ASP A 41 2.33 4.81 -6.32
CA ASP A 41 2.83 4.50 -4.98
C ASP A 41 4.01 5.42 -4.59
N THR A 42 3.86 6.73 -4.85
CA THR A 42 4.90 7.70 -4.49
C THR A 42 4.93 8.03 -3.00
N HIS A 43 3.83 7.75 -2.29
CA HIS A 43 3.74 7.79 -0.83
C HIS A 43 4.38 9.02 -0.20
N SER A 44 3.97 10.21 -0.67
CA SER A 44 4.47 11.50 -0.17
C SER A 44 6.00 11.71 -0.27
N HIS A 45 6.74 10.86 -0.99
CA HIS A 45 8.20 11.05 -1.19
C HIS A 45 8.47 12.20 -2.19
N LEU A 46 8.13 13.42 -1.78
CA LEU A 46 8.39 14.61 -2.58
C LEU A 46 9.87 14.96 -2.61
N ASP A 47 10.57 14.78 -1.50
CA ASP A 47 12.03 14.89 -1.41
C ASP A 47 12.72 13.57 -1.79
N SER A 48 14.00 13.70 -2.18
CA SER A 48 14.87 12.52 -2.33
C SER A 48 15.19 11.93 -0.97
N PHE A 49 15.38 10.62 -0.90
CA PHE A 49 15.70 9.93 0.33
C PHE A 49 16.88 8.96 0.16
N SER A 50 17.56 8.68 1.28
CA SER A 50 18.69 7.74 1.30
C SER A 50 18.20 6.31 1.49
N THR A 51 18.66 5.38 0.64
CA THR A 51 18.39 3.96 0.78
C THR A 51 19.58 3.11 0.34
N ILE A 52 19.54 1.82 0.63
CA ILE A 52 20.60 0.89 0.21
C ILE A 52 20.25 0.32 -1.18
N VAL A 53 21.07 0.63 -2.18
CA VAL A 53 20.97 0.08 -3.54
C VAL A 53 22.28 -0.65 -3.84
N ASP A 54 22.20 -1.95 -4.17
CA ASP A 54 23.38 -2.79 -4.43
C ASP A 54 24.41 -2.80 -3.29
N GLY A 55 23.95 -2.73 -2.04
CA GLY A 55 24.79 -2.71 -0.84
C GLY A 55 25.52 -1.38 -0.60
N GLN A 56 25.11 -0.31 -1.27
CA GLN A 56 25.64 1.05 -1.08
C GLN A 56 24.51 2.02 -0.75
N GLN A 57 24.75 2.92 0.18
CA GLN A 57 23.83 4.03 0.44
C GLN A 57 23.82 4.98 -0.74
N LYS A 58 22.64 5.23 -1.29
CA LYS A 58 22.41 6.15 -2.41
C LYS A 58 21.20 7.02 -2.13
N GLU A 59 21.22 8.21 -2.70
CA GLU A 59 20.06 9.10 -2.72
C GLU A 59 19.23 8.82 -3.97
N VAL A 60 17.95 8.51 -3.79
CA VAL A 60 17.01 8.13 -4.85
C VAL A 60 15.71 8.92 -4.73
N GLY A 61 14.89 8.88 -5.80
CA GLY A 61 13.57 9.50 -5.79
C GLY A 61 13.61 11.02 -5.81
N GLY A 62 12.49 11.61 -5.41
CA GLY A 62 12.30 13.05 -5.32
C GLY A 62 11.68 13.70 -6.56
N PHE A 63 10.60 14.48 -6.34
CA PHE A 63 9.82 15.11 -7.39
C PHE A 63 10.60 16.14 -8.19
N ALA A 64 11.61 16.78 -7.59
CA ALA A 64 12.50 17.70 -8.30
C ALA A 64 13.35 17.01 -9.38
N LYS A 65 13.75 15.77 -9.17
CA LYS A 65 14.45 14.94 -10.17
C LYS A 65 13.48 14.37 -11.21
N ILE A 66 12.29 13.90 -10.75
CA ILE A 66 11.21 13.43 -11.64
C ILE A 66 10.80 14.57 -12.60
N LYS A 67 10.67 15.82 -12.11
CA LYS A 67 10.38 16.99 -12.94
C LYS A 67 11.41 17.17 -14.05
N THR A 68 12.68 17.06 -13.71
CA THR A 68 13.78 17.15 -14.72
C THR A 68 13.59 16.10 -15.82
N LEU A 69 13.31 14.85 -15.45
CA LEU A 69 13.09 13.76 -16.42
C LEU A 69 11.84 13.97 -17.28
N ILE A 70 10.73 14.39 -16.67
CA ILE A 70 9.48 14.70 -17.40
C ILE A 70 9.75 15.83 -18.41
N ASP A 71 10.43 16.90 -18.00
CA ASP A 71 10.73 18.03 -18.88
C ASP A 71 11.67 17.64 -20.03
N GLU A 72 12.64 16.78 -19.79
CA GLU A 72 13.52 16.24 -20.83
C GLU A 72 12.74 15.44 -21.87
N LYS A 73 11.87 14.50 -21.44
CA LYS A 73 11.02 13.73 -22.36
C LYS A 73 10.01 14.62 -23.11
N LYS A 74 9.42 15.62 -22.45
CA LYS A 74 8.49 16.58 -23.08
C LYS A 74 9.17 17.55 -24.06
N LYS A 75 10.48 17.74 -23.99
CA LYS A 75 11.23 18.47 -25.05
C LYS A 75 11.24 17.70 -26.37
N ASP A 76 11.32 16.35 -26.29
CA ASP A 76 11.30 15.49 -27.47
C ASP A 76 9.87 15.32 -28.01
N ASN A 77 8.89 15.17 -27.11
CA ASN A 77 7.47 15.09 -27.45
C ASN A 77 6.61 15.88 -26.44
N PRO A 78 6.18 17.11 -26.76
CA PRO A 78 5.33 17.92 -25.87
C PRO A 78 3.96 17.28 -25.56
N ASP A 79 3.50 16.37 -26.42
CA ASP A 79 2.22 15.68 -26.28
C ASP A 79 2.34 14.37 -25.44
N THR A 80 3.46 14.17 -24.72
CA THR A 80 3.63 13.03 -23.82
C THR A 80 2.52 13.02 -22.76
N LEU A 81 1.85 11.86 -22.60
CA LEU A 81 0.87 11.61 -21.56
C LEU A 81 1.59 11.26 -20.23
N VAL A 82 1.17 11.86 -19.12
CA VAL A 82 1.76 11.59 -17.80
C VAL A 82 0.66 11.11 -16.87
N LEU A 83 0.82 9.90 -16.35
CA LEU A 83 -0.19 9.19 -15.55
C LEU A 83 0.36 8.84 -14.17
N ASP A 84 -0.54 8.72 -13.20
CA ASP A 84 -0.23 8.21 -11.87
C ASP A 84 -1.24 7.13 -11.45
N GLY A 85 -0.76 6.08 -10.80
CA GLY A 85 -1.55 4.90 -10.43
C GLY A 85 -2.11 4.92 -9.01
N GLY A 86 -2.13 6.07 -8.33
CA GLY A 86 -2.63 6.21 -6.96
C GLY A 86 -1.57 5.94 -5.89
N ASP A 87 -1.98 6.00 -4.62
CA ASP A 87 -1.10 6.04 -3.45
C ASP A 87 0.00 7.11 -3.60
N PHE A 88 -0.43 8.30 -4.02
CA PHE A 88 0.48 9.46 -4.11
C PHE A 88 0.75 10.06 -2.73
N SER A 89 -0.05 9.77 -1.73
CA SER A 89 0.04 10.29 -0.36
C SER A 89 0.43 9.22 0.66
N MET A 90 0.71 9.65 1.88
CA MET A 90 0.98 8.83 3.08
C MET A 90 2.25 7.97 3.01
N GLY A 91 3.31 8.45 3.61
CA GLY A 91 4.61 7.76 3.73
C GLY A 91 5.70 8.61 4.35
N THR A 92 5.63 9.93 4.19
CA THR A 92 6.64 10.86 4.73
C THR A 92 6.01 12.01 5.50
N LEU A 93 6.86 12.81 6.14
CA LEU A 93 6.45 13.92 6.99
C LEU A 93 5.55 14.95 6.29
N ILE A 94 5.69 15.14 4.98
CA ILE A 94 4.85 16.08 4.21
C ILE A 94 3.36 15.73 4.26
N GLN A 95 3.00 14.47 4.44
CA GLN A 95 1.59 14.05 4.55
C GLN A 95 0.82 14.75 5.68
N THR A 96 1.53 15.29 6.67
CA THR A 96 0.89 15.99 7.80
C THR A 96 0.14 17.26 7.39
N VAL A 97 0.39 17.75 6.17
CA VAL A 97 -0.34 18.85 5.55
C VAL A 97 -1.21 18.39 4.35
N TYR A 98 -1.45 17.08 4.21
CA TYR A 98 -2.27 16.49 3.16
C TYR A 98 -3.66 17.13 3.06
N ASP A 99 -4.40 17.19 4.16
CA ASP A 99 -5.78 17.67 4.17
C ASP A 99 -5.91 19.21 4.18
N THR A 100 -4.85 19.93 4.52
CA THR A 100 -4.83 21.39 4.59
C THR A 100 -4.22 22.05 3.36
N GLU A 101 -3.17 21.47 2.79
CA GLU A 101 -2.41 22.02 1.67
C GLU A 101 -2.59 21.22 0.37
N ALA A 102 -3.06 19.97 0.42
CA ALA A 102 -3.09 19.05 -0.72
C ALA A 102 -1.71 18.95 -1.41
N ALA A 103 -0.65 18.85 -0.60
CA ALA A 103 0.72 19.02 -1.04
C ALA A 103 1.06 18.09 -2.22
N GLU A 104 0.77 16.81 -2.10
CA GLU A 104 1.08 15.78 -3.09
C GLU A 104 0.31 16.01 -4.39
N LEU A 105 -1.00 16.22 -4.32
CA LEU A 105 -1.85 16.40 -5.50
C LEU A 105 -1.50 17.70 -6.27
N ARG A 106 -1.19 18.78 -5.56
CA ARG A 106 -0.70 20.04 -6.16
C ARG A 106 0.65 19.85 -6.83
N MET A 107 1.55 19.09 -6.19
CA MET A 107 2.86 18.79 -6.77
C MET A 107 2.75 17.91 -8.02
N LEU A 108 1.88 16.88 -8.04
CA LEU A 108 1.58 16.14 -9.27
C LEU A 108 1.12 17.06 -10.40
N GLY A 109 0.20 17.99 -10.12
CA GLY A 109 -0.24 18.98 -11.10
C GLY A 109 0.88 19.89 -11.58
N TYR A 110 1.76 20.36 -10.68
CA TYR A 110 2.92 21.18 -11.01
C TYR A 110 3.94 20.42 -11.88
N LEU A 111 4.15 19.14 -11.64
CA LEU A 111 5.01 18.29 -12.48
C LEU A 111 4.40 18.06 -13.86
N GLY A 112 3.08 18.25 -14.02
CA GLY A 112 2.36 18.15 -15.27
C GLY A 112 1.79 16.75 -15.53
N TYR A 113 1.35 16.07 -14.46
CA TYR A 113 0.53 14.87 -14.55
C TYR A 113 -0.84 15.19 -15.11
N ASP A 114 -1.34 14.35 -15.99
CA ASP A 114 -2.63 14.54 -16.66
C ASP A 114 -3.78 13.88 -15.88
N VAL A 115 -3.57 12.62 -15.42
CA VAL A 115 -4.58 11.85 -14.69
C VAL A 115 -3.92 11.06 -13.56
N THR A 116 -4.61 10.98 -12.42
CA THR A 116 -4.35 10.07 -11.31
C THR A 116 -5.61 9.31 -10.91
N THR A 117 -5.48 8.34 -10.01
CA THR A 117 -6.56 7.67 -9.30
C THR A 117 -6.31 7.72 -7.80
N PHE A 118 -7.21 7.17 -6.99
CA PHE A 118 -6.97 6.97 -5.56
C PHE A 118 -6.45 5.56 -5.31
N GLY A 119 -5.47 5.45 -4.40
CA GLY A 119 -5.10 4.21 -3.75
C GLY A 119 -5.69 4.10 -2.35
N ASN A 120 -5.25 3.11 -1.57
CA ASN A 120 -5.77 2.89 -0.22
C ASN A 120 -5.33 3.97 0.76
N HIS A 121 -4.17 4.56 0.58
CA HIS A 121 -3.62 5.54 1.48
C HIS A 121 -4.27 6.93 1.37
N GLU A 122 -4.91 7.28 0.25
CA GLU A 122 -5.72 8.49 0.17
C GLU A 122 -6.90 8.50 1.15
N TYR A 123 -7.30 7.31 1.67
CA TYR A 123 -8.36 7.17 2.67
C TYR A 123 -7.86 7.14 4.13
N ASP A 124 -6.56 7.20 4.39
CA ASP A 124 -6.00 7.08 5.75
C ASP A 124 -6.50 8.19 6.68
N TYR A 125 -6.70 9.41 6.16
CA TYR A 125 -7.29 10.52 6.91
C TYR A 125 -8.82 10.53 6.81
N ARG A 126 -9.43 9.38 6.53
CA ARG A 126 -10.87 9.15 6.46
C ARG A 126 -11.55 10.02 5.39
N SER A 127 -12.86 9.90 5.28
CA SER A 127 -13.67 10.70 4.35
C SER A 127 -13.47 12.21 4.53
N LYS A 128 -13.30 12.68 5.76
CA LYS A 128 -13.11 14.10 6.05
C LYS A 128 -11.77 14.62 5.52
N GLY A 129 -10.69 13.88 5.74
CA GLY A 129 -9.35 14.27 5.28
C GLY A 129 -9.27 14.32 3.76
N LEU A 130 -9.73 13.26 3.08
CA LEU A 130 -9.79 13.24 1.60
C LEU A 130 -10.66 14.37 1.05
N ALA A 131 -11.83 14.64 1.65
CA ALA A 131 -12.68 15.74 1.22
C ALA A 131 -12.03 17.12 1.43
N ASN A 132 -11.27 17.29 2.53
CA ASN A 132 -10.52 18.52 2.80
C ASN A 132 -9.38 18.69 1.79
N MET A 133 -8.61 17.64 1.52
CA MET A 133 -7.53 17.63 0.53
C MET A 133 -8.02 18.08 -0.85
N LEU A 134 -9.11 17.50 -1.34
CA LEU A 134 -9.70 17.91 -2.62
C LEU A 134 -10.14 19.38 -2.62
N LYS A 135 -10.72 19.86 -1.52
CA LYS A 135 -11.10 21.28 -1.37
C LYS A 135 -9.87 22.20 -1.32
N ALA A 136 -8.80 21.79 -0.61
CA ALA A 136 -7.54 22.52 -0.56
C ALA A 136 -6.91 22.63 -1.97
N ALA A 137 -6.89 21.53 -2.71
CA ALA A 137 -6.41 21.51 -4.10
C ALA A 137 -7.20 22.49 -4.99
N ILE A 138 -8.53 22.48 -4.93
CA ILE A 138 -9.38 23.43 -5.67
C ILE A 138 -9.08 24.89 -5.26
N ASN A 139 -9.00 25.13 -3.95
CA ASN A 139 -8.82 26.48 -3.41
C ASN A 139 -7.44 27.05 -3.68
N SER A 140 -6.43 26.22 -3.93
CA SER A 140 -5.09 26.67 -4.32
C SER A 140 -5.10 27.46 -5.63
N GLY A 141 -6.05 27.19 -6.52
CA GLY A 141 -6.12 27.76 -7.86
C GLY A 141 -4.99 27.31 -8.79
N GLU A 142 -4.19 26.33 -8.36
CA GLU A 142 -3.14 25.74 -9.18
C GLU A 142 -3.69 24.69 -10.14
N THR A 143 -2.91 24.34 -11.15
CA THR A 143 -3.24 23.20 -12.02
C THR A 143 -3.05 21.91 -11.23
N VAL A 144 -4.05 21.06 -11.24
CA VAL A 144 -4.04 19.73 -10.61
C VAL A 144 -4.44 18.67 -11.64
N PRO A 145 -4.03 17.39 -11.49
CA PRO A 145 -4.41 16.34 -12.44
C PRO A 145 -5.92 16.07 -12.39
N GLU A 146 -6.48 15.58 -13.48
CA GLU A 146 -7.82 14.96 -13.43
C GLU A 146 -7.76 13.69 -12.59
N ILE A 147 -8.86 13.36 -11.88
CA ILE A 147 -8.97 12.14 -11.08
C ILE A 147 -10.03 11.23 -11.69
N ALA A 148 -9.66 9.97 -11.94
CA ALA A 148 -10.57 8.94 -12.41
C ALA A 148 -10.72 7.81 -11.38
N VAL A 149 -11.97 7.39 -11.09
CA VAL A 149 -12.30 6.18 -10.31
C VAL A 149 -13.71 5.71 -10.66
N CYS A 150 -13.85 4.56 -11.30
CA CYS A 150 -15.12 4.12 -11.91
C CYS A 150 -15.96 3.18 -11.03
N ASN A 151 -15.41 2.68 -9.94
CA ASN A 151 -16.06 1.60 -9.20
C ASN A 151 -16.63 2.00 -7.83
N VAL A 152 -16.73 3.29 -7.50
CA VAL A 152 -17.46 3.72 -6.29
C VAL A 152 -18.95 3.39 -6.45
N ASP A 153 -19.56 2.74 -5.45
CA ASP A 153 -20.97 2.34 -5.49
C ASP A 153 -21.89 3.34 -4.78
N TRP A 154 -22.03 4.52 -5.41
CA TRP A 154 -22.93 5.56 -4.91
C TRP A 154 -24.37 5.08 -4.80
N ASP A 155 -24.85 4.26 -5.75
CA ASP A 155 -26.22 3.76 -5.77
C ASP A 155 -26.54 2.89 -4.54
N ALA A 156 -25.60 2.02 -4.14
CA ALA A 156 -25.76 1.20 -2.95
C ALA A 156 -25.78 2.05 -1.67
N MET A 157 -24.83 2.99 -1.54
CA MET A 157 -24.75 3.88 -0.38
C MET A 157 -25.97 4.81 -0.26
N GLU A 158 -26.46 5.38 -1.37
CA GLU A 158 -27.63 6.24 -1.36
C GLU A 158 -28.92 5.51 -0.99
N LYS A 159 -29.05 4.26 -1.42
CA LYS A 159 -30.21 3.41 -1.08
C LYS A 159 -30.31 3.15 0.41
N ASP A 160 -29.18 3.00 1.09
CA ASP A 160 -29.11 2.77 2.53
C ASP A 160 -29.10 4.09 3.33
N GLY A 161 -28.93 5.22 2.64
CA GLY A 161 -28.80 6.56 3.22
C GLY A 161 -27.37 6.90 3.60
N LEU A 162 -26.78 7.87 2.90
CA LEU A 162 -25.40 8.30 3.13
C LEU A 162 -25.18 8.76 4.57
N ASN A 163 -24.09 8.28 5.18
CA ASN A 163 -23.57 8.85 6.42
C ASN A 163 -22.91 10.22 6.17
N ASP A 164 -22.47 10.90 7.21
CA ASP A 164 -21.94 12.26 7.08
C ASP A 164 -20.57 12.29 6.35
N GLY A 165 -19.72 11.28 6.55
CA GLY A 165 -18.47 11.13 5.82
C GLY A 165 -18.68 10.87 4.33
N GLN A 166 -19.59 9.96 3.98
CA GLN A 166 -19.97 9.67 2.59
C GLN A 166 -20.55 10.89 1.87
N LYS A 167 -21.35 11.72 2.56
CA LYS A 167 -21.87 12.98 2.00
C LYS A 167 -20.72 13.96 1.70
N GLN A 168 -19.81 14.14 2.67
CA GLN A 168 -18.67 15.06 2.51
C GLN A 168 -17.79 14.67 1.33
N ILE A 169 -17.47 13.39 1.18
CA ILE A 169 -16.63 12.89 0.09
C ILE A 169 -17.35 13.02 -1.25
N LYS A 170 -18.66 12.72 -1.31
CA LYS A 170 -19.45 12.88 -2.53
C LYS A 170 -19.46 14.33 -3.01
N GLU A 171 -19.74 15.28 -2.11
CA GLU A 171 -19.69 16.71 -2.41
C GLU A 171 -18.31 17.16 -2.89
N ALA A 172 -17.24 16.62 -2.29
CA ALA A 172 -15.88 16.94 -2.68
C ALA A 172 -15.53 16.35 -4.05
N PHE A 173 -15.94 15.12 -4.35
CA PHE A 173 -15.76 14.49 -5.67
C PHE A 173 -16.49 15.28 -6.76
N GLU A 174 -17.74 15.67 -6.52
CA GLU A 174 -18.51 16.50 -7.45
C GLU A 174 -17.85 17.88 -7.67
N ALA A 175 -17.36 18.51 -6.60
CA ALA A 175 -16.73 19.82 -6.66
C ALA A 175 -15.37 19.78 -7.40
N TYR A 176 -14.56 18.75 -7.19
CA TYR A 176 -13.30 18.55 -7.88
C TYR A 176 -13.51 18.12 -9.34
N GLY A 177 -14.55 17.36 -9.60
CA GLY A 177 -14.85 16.80 -10.91
C GLY A 177 -14.26 15.39 -11.11
N VAL A 178 -14.23 14.57 -10.04
CA VAL A 178 -13.84 13.14 -10.13
C VAL A 178 -14.82 12.42 -11.07
N LYS A 179 -14.29 11.56 -11.95
CA LYS A 179 -15.03 10.90 -13.02
C LYS A 179 -14.74 9.41 -13.07
N ASP A 180 -15.61 8.65 -13.72
CA ASP A 180 -15.34 7.23 -14.02
C ASP A 180 -14.19 7.09 -15.03
N TYR A 181 -14.07 8.03 -15.97
CA TYR A 181 -13.00 8.13 -16.96
C TYR A 181 -12.78 9.57 -17.41
N VAL A 182 -11.60 9.84 -17.92
CA VAL A 182 -11.20 11.14 -18.49
C VAL A 182 -10.82 10.96 -19.95
N VAL A 183 -11.19 11.89 -20.83
CA VAL A 183 -10.77 11.87 -22.23
C VAL A 183 -9.79 13.01 -22.49
N ILE A 184 -8.60 12.65 -22.95
CA ILE A 184 -7.48 13.58 -23.19
C ILE A 184 -7.08 13.54 -24.66
N GLN A 185 -6.74 14.71 -25.22
CA GLN A 185 -6.15 14.84 -26.54
C GLN A 185 -4.63 15.02 -26.41
N LYS A 186 -3.86 14.11 -27.00
CA LYS A 186 -2.39 14.20 -27.12
C LYS A 186 -2.01 14.14 -28.60
N GLY A 187 -1.54 15.26 -29.14
CA GLY A 187 -1.31 15.38 -30.57
C GLY A 187 -2.56 15.07 -31.39
N ASP A 188 -2.48 14.06 -32.25
CA ASP A 188 -3.59 13.56 -33.07
C ASP A 188 -4.32 12.37 -32.45
N THR A 189 -3.95 11.95 -31.24
CA THR A 189 -4.49 10.79 -30.54
C THR A 189 -5.45 11.21 -29.41
N ARG A 190 -6.64 10.63 -29.42
CA ARG A 190 -7.64 10.83 -28.36
C ARG A 190 -7.68 9.61 -27.44
N ILE A 191 -7.38 9.80 -26.18
CA ILE A 191 -7.16 8.74 -25.19
C ILE A 191 -8.21 8.84 -24.11
N ALA A 192 -8.90 7.73 -23.81
CA ALA A 192 -9.68 7.60 -22.58
C ALA A 192 -8.83 6.95 -21.50
N VAL A 193 -8.83 7.53 -20.31
CA VAL A 193 -8.16 6.99 -19.12
C VAL A 193 -9.23 6.65 -18.09
N VAL A 194 -9.36 5.37 -17.75
CA VAL A 194 -10.26 4.84 -16.73
C VAL A 194 -9.47 4.70 -15.44
N GLY A 195 -10.07 5.04 -14.30
CA GLY A 195 -9.47 4.75 -12.98
C GLY A 195 -10.21 3.62 -12.28
N VAL A 196 -9.51 2.80 -11.50
CA VAL A 196 -10.13 1.72 -10.74
C VAL A 196 -9.40 1.45 -9.43
N PHE A 197 -10.17 1.17 -8.38
CA PHE A 197 -9.68 0.80 -7.05
C PHE A 197 -9.85 -0.70 -6.82
N GLY A 198 -8.76 -1.38 -6.40
CA GLY A 198 -8.70 -2.83 -6.23
C GLY A 198 -9.43 -3.34 -4.99
N LYS A 199 -9.62 -4.65 -4.92
CA LYS A 199 -10.22 -5.32 -3.75
C LYS A 199 -9.22 -5.45 -2.61
N ASP A 200 -8.00 -5.85 -2.93
CA ASP A 200 -6.92 -5.95 -1.94
C ASP A 200 -6.59 -4.57 -1.37
N ALA A 201 -6.56 -3.54 -2.22
CA ALA A 201 -6.42 -2.15 -1.79
C ALA A 201 -7.54 -1.72 -0.83
N LEU A 202 -8.79 -2.13 -1.08
CA LEU A 202 -9.90 -1.85 -0.17
C LEU A 202 -9.75 -2.59 1.17
N GLU A 203 -9.23 -3.81 1.17
CA GLU A 203 -8.94 -4.54 2.41
C GLU A 203 -7.81 -3.88 3.22
N CYS A 204 -6.91 -3.16 2.55
CA CYS A 204 -5.84 -2.36 3.16
C CYS A 204 -6.28 -0.94 3.58
N ALA A 205 -7.53 -0.53 3.33
CA ALA A 205 -8.09 0.77 3.68
C ALA A 205 -9.18 0.67 4.79
N PRO A 206 -8.83 0.33 6.04
CA PRO A 206 -9.81 0.08 7.11
C PRO A 206 -10.61 1.33 7.50
N THR A 207 -10.12 2.52 7.17
CA THR A 207 -10.76 3.81 7.44
C THR A 207 -11.65 4.31 6.30
N CYS A 208 -11.67 3.58 5.17
CA CYS A 208 -12.48 3.92 4.02
C CYS A 208 -13.97 3.67 4.30
N GLU A 209 -14.79 4.71 4.17
CA GLU A 209 -16.25 4.65 4.41
C GLU A 209 -17.06 4.40 3.12
N LEU A 210 -16.39 4.32 1.95
CA LEU A 210 -17.03 4.10 0.67
C LEU A 210 -17.27 2.62 0.38
N LEU A 211 -18.32 2.34 -0.37
CA LEU A 211 -18.56 1.02 -0.96
C LEU A 211 -18.10 1.02 -2.43
N PHE A 212 -17.56 -0.10 -2.86
CA PHE A 212 -17.06 -0.27 -4.22
C PHE A 212 -17.74 -1.43 -4.93
N LYS A 213 -17.98 -1.26 -6.23
CA LYS A 213 -18.41 -2.31 -7.15
C LYS A 213 -17.23 -3.24 -7.44
N ASP A 214 -17.53 -4.45 -7.93
CA ASP A 214 -16.48 -5.33 -8.45
C ASP A 214 -15.65 -4.59 -9.51
N PRO A 215 -14.32 -4.48 -9.36
CA PRO A 215 -13.47 -3.67 -10.24
C PRO A 215 -13.54 -4.12 -11.70
N VAL A 216 -13.58 -5.44 -11.97
CA VAL A 216 -13.65 -5.97 -13.34
C VAL A 216 -14.97 -5.60 -14.01
N GLU A 217 -16.09 -5.75 -13.30
CA GLU A 217 -17.41 -5.44 -13.87
C GLU A 217 -17.60 -3.92 -14.05
N ALA A 218 -17.07 -3.11 -13.14
CA ALA A 218 -17.12 -1.65 -13.26
C ALA A 218 -16.30 -1.16 -14.47
N VAL A 219 -15.04 -1.57 -14.60
CA VAL A 219 -14.21 -1.20 -15.76
C VAL A 219 -14.83 -1.68 -17.06
N LYS A 220 -15.39 -2.89 -17.10
CA LYS A 220 -16.06 -3.42 -18.29
C LYS A 220 -17.28 -2.58 -18.70
N GLN A 221 -18.07 -2.11 -17.74
CA GLN A 221 -19.20 -1.21 -17.99
C GLN A 221 -18.72 0.15 -18.50
N THR A 222 -17.72 0.74 -17.86
CA THR A 222 -17.11 2.02 -18.25
C THR A 222 -16.51 1.96 -19.65
N VAL A 223 -15.76 0.91 -19.97
CA VAL A 223 -15.22 0.70 -21.34
C VAL A 223 -16.34 0.57 -22.38
N ALA A 224 -17.42 -0.14 -22.06
CA ALA A 224 -18.56 -0.22 -22.97
C ALA A 224 -19.25 1.15 -23.18
N GLU A 225 -19.32 1.98 -22.12
CA GLU A 225 -19.81 3.35 -22.21
C GLU A 225 -18.90 4.24 -23.06
N ILE A 226 -17.59 4.20 -22.85
CA ILE A 226 -16.61 4.91 -23.67
C ILE A 226 -16.77 4.56 -25.14
N LYS A 227 -16.80 3.29 -25.47
CA LYS A 227 -16.95 2.81 -26.87
C LYS A 227 -18.27 3.24 -27.51
N LYS A 228 -19.31 3.47 -26.73
CA LYS A 228 -20.62 3.90 -27.21
C LYS A 228 -20.69 5.42 -27.41
N ASN A 229 -20.10 6.20 -26.49
CA ASN A 229 -20.33 7.64 -26.37
C ASN A 229 -19.16 8.47 -26.90
N GLU A 230 -17.94 7.89 -26.88
CA GLU A 230 -16.69 8.59 -27.21
C GLU A 230 -16.08 8.03 -28.51
N ASN A 231 -15.44 8.91 -29.26
CA ASN A 231 -14.59 8.51 -30.37
C ASN A 231 -13.14 8.62 -29.93
N VAL A 232 -12.64 7.55 -29.29
CA VAL A 232 -11.27 7.47 -28.79
C VAL A 232 -10.44 6.48 -29.59
N ASP A 233 -9.14 6.70 -29.61
CA ASP A 233 -8.17 5.86 -30.33
C ASP A 233 -7.54 4.82 -29.41
N MET A 234 -7.44 5.13 -28.10
CA MET A 234 -6.80 4.32 -27.07
C MET A 234 -7.62 4.35 -25.78
N ILE A 235 -7.65 3.24 -25.06
CA ILE A 235 -8.22 3.15 -23.71
C ILE A 235 -7.12 2.67 -22.77
N ALA A 236 -6.66 3.57 -21.88
CA ALA A 236 -5.73 3.27 -20.80
C ALA A 236 -6.48 3.15 -19.46
N CYS A 237 -5.90 2.44 -18.52
CA CYS A 237 -6.40 2.33 -17.16
C CYS A 237 -5.29 2.72 -16.17
N VAL A 238 -5.58 3.59 -15.22
CA VAL A 238 -4.81 3.79 -14.01
C VAL A 238 -5.46 2.95 -12.92
N SER A 239 -4.77 1.91 -12.48
CA SER A 239 -5.31 0.90 -11.57
C SER A 239 -4.57 0.88 -10.26
N HIS A 240 -5.31 0.87 -9.16
CA HIS A 240 -4.76 0.58 -7.85
C HIS A 240 -5.23 -0.81 -7.38
N GLY A 241 -4.96 -1.83 -8.24
CA GLY A 241 -5.37 -3.23 -8.04
C GLY A 241 -4.21 -4.18 -7.79
N GLY A 242 -3.07 -3.92 -8.40
CA GLY A 242 -1.81 -4.63 -8.19
C GLY A 242 -1.56 -5.85 -9.08
N THR A 243 -0.27 -6.20 -9.15
CA THR A 243 0.24 -7.41 -9.80
C THR A 243 1.08 -8.22 -8.82
N TRP A 244 0.98 -9.56 -8.88
CA TRP A 244 1.73 -10.49 -8.03
C TRP A 244 2.31 -11.63 -8.88
N GLU A 245 3.27 -12.39 -8.31
CA GLU A 245 3.82 -13.58 -8.98
C GLU A 245 2.75 -14.63 -9.33
N ASP A 246 1.70 -14.72 -8.51
CA ASP A 246 0.54 -15.60 -8.73
C ASP A 246 -0.49 -14.87 -9.60
N GLU A 247 -0.55 -15.20 -10.89
CA GLU A 247 -1.49 -14.61 -11.86
C GLU A 247 -2.97 -14.72 -11.43
N ASP A 248 -3.32 -15.73 -10.64
CA ASP A 248 -4.70 -15.94 -10.17
C ASP A 248 -5.06 -14.97 -9.01
N LYS A 249 -4.06 -14.33 -8.42
CA LYS A 249 -4.21 -13.28 -7.41
C LYS A 249 -3.99 -11.87 -7.98
N SER A 250 -3.27 -11.77 -9.09
CA SER A 250 -2.91 -10.53 -9.75
C SER A 250 -4.15 -9.84 -10.33
N GLU A 251 -4.70 -8.85 -9.61
CA GLU A 251 -5.98 -8.21 -9.98
C GLU A 251 -5.91 -7.56 -11.36
N ASP A 252 -4.79 -6.92 -11.70
CA ASP A 252 -4.62 -6.25 -12.99
C ASP A 252 -4.41 -7.23 -14.14
N GLU A 253 -3.83 -8.41 -13.89
CA GLU A 253 -3.79 -9.46 -14.90
C GLU A 253 -5.17 -10.09 -15.13
N ILE A 254 -5.95 -10.26 -14.06
CA ILE A 254 -7.34 -10.71 -14.16
C ILE A 254 -8.17 -9.67 -14.93
N LEU A 255 -7.96 -8.38 -14.67
CA LEU A 255 -8.61 -7.27 -15.36
C LEU A 255 -8.29 -7.30 -16.87
N ALA A 256 -7.00 -7.36 -17.23
CA ALA A 256 -6.55 -7.43 -18.62
C ALA A 256 -7.14 -8.63 -19.38
N LYS A 257 -7.20 -9.81 -18.73
CA LYS A 257 -7.80 -11.03 -19.32
C LYS A 257 -9.30 -10.89 -19.54
N LYS A 258 -10.03 -10.17 -18.68
CA LYS A 258 -11.50 -10.06 -18.70
C LYS A 258 -12.02 -8.83 -19.44
N VAL A 259 -11.19 -7.80 -19.62
CA VAL A 259 -11.53 -6.56 -20.35
C VAL A 259 -10.51 -6.31 -21.46
N PRO A 260 -10.51 -7.14 -22.52
CA PRO A 260 -9.50 -7.12 -23.60
C PRO A 260 -9.57 -5.88 -24.50
N ASP A 261 -10.48 -4.96 -24.24
CA ASP A 261 -10.60 -3.66 -24.91
C ASP A 261 -9.73 -2.57 -24.27
N LEU A 262 -9.03 -2.87 -23.18
CA LEU A 262 -7.98 -2.01 -22.62
C LEU A 262 -6.69 -2.21 -23.43
N ASP A 263 -5.98 -1.11 -23.71
CA ASP A 263 -4.69 -1.15 -24.42
C ASP A 263 -3.51 -1.10 -23.43
N LEU A 264 -3.65 -0.38 -22.32
CA LEU A 264 -2.61 -0.16 -21.32
C LEU A 264 -3.21 -0.13 -19.90
N ILE A 265 -2.53 -0.75 -18.94
CA ILE A 265 -2.81 -0.63 -17.50
C ILE A 265 -1.54 -0.16 -16.80
N ILE A 266 -1.61 0.97 -16.08
CA ILE A 266 -0.62 1.37 -15.08
C ILE A 266 -1.07 0.73 -13.77
N SER A 267 -0.25 -0.16 -13.23
CA SER A 267 -0.58 -1.01 -12.07
C SER A 267 0.15 -0.50 -10.82
N GLY A 268 -0.58 0.02 -9.85
CA GLY A 268 -0.11 0.42 -8.51
C GLY A 268 -0.41 -0.62 -7.43
N HIS A 269 -0.35 -0.24 -6.15
CA HIS A 269 -0.68 -0.98 -4.94
C HIS A 269 0.34 -2.03 -4.49
N SER A 270 0.77 -2.92 -5.35
CA SER A 270 1.66 -4.03 -4.98
C SER A 270 3.14 -3.66 -4.94
N HIS A 271 3.50 -2.40 -5.21
CA HIS A 271 4.88 -1.89 -5.30
C HIS A 271 5.77 -2.70 -6.25
N THR A 272 5.17 -3.40 -7.20
CA THR A 272 5.88 -4.28 -8.13
C THR A 272 6.74 -3.45 -9.09
N GLU A 273 7.98 -3.87 -9.29
CA GLU A 273 8.86 -3.33 -10.32
C GLU A 273 8.89 -4.30 -11.51
N LEU A 274 8.26 -3.93 -12.62
CA LEU A 274 8.23 -4.72 -13.84
C LEU A 274 9.28 -4.20 -14.82
N ASN A 275 10.39 -4.90 -14.97
CA ASN A 275 11.43 -4.57 -15.96
C ASN A 275 10.98 -4.90 -17.41
N GLU A 276 9.97 -5.75 -17.56
CA GLU A 276 9.30 -6.06 -18.80
C GLU A 276 7.79 -5.99 -18.61
N ALA A 277 7.07 -5.39 -19.56
CA ALA A 277 5.62 -5.29 -19.49
C ALA A 277 4.96 -6.68 -19.55
N ILE A 278 3.99 -6.94 -18.69
CA ILE A 278 3.12 -8.12 -18.79
C ILE A 278 2.13 -7.87 -19.94
N LYS A 279 1.83 -8.92 -20.71
CA LYS A 279 0.91 -8.80 -21.83
C LYS A 279 -0.15 -9.89 -21.84
N HIS A 280 -1.42 -9.47 -21.79
CA HIS A 280 -2.58 -10.35 -21.99
C HIS A 280 -3.39 -9.90 -23.22
N GLY A 281 -3.36 -10.70 -24.28
CA GLY A 281 -4.04 -10.34 -25.55
C GLY A 281 -3.45 -9.07 -26.15
N ASN A 282 -4.21 -7.97 -26.16
CA ASN A 282 -3.77 -6.66 -26.65
C ASN A 282 -3.37 -5.71 -25.51
N THR A 283 -3.68 -6.04 -24.26
CA THR A 283 -3.46 -5.19 -23.09
C THR A 283 -2.04 -5.39 -22.57
N TYR A 284 -1.33 -4.28 -22.34
CA TYR A 284 -0.06 -4.23 -21.65
C TYR A 284 -0.26 -3.74 -20.22
N ILE A 285 0.42 -4.37 -19.28
CA ILE A 285 0.46 -3.97 -17.86
C ILE A 285 1.88 -3.55 -17.53
N VAL A 286 2.03 -2.39 -16.91
CA VAL A 286 3.32 -1.81 -16.52
C VAL A 286 3.25 -1.31 -15.08
N SER A 287 4.38 -1.36 -14.39
CA SER A 287 4.52 -0.97 -12.99
C SER A 287 5.96 -0.53 -12.74
N CYS A 288 6.20 0.53 -11.95
CA CYS A 288 7.52 1.16 -11.81
C CYS A 288 8.10 1.10 -10.39
N GLY A 289 7.53 0.29 -9.51
CA GLY A 289 7.96 0.22 -8.12
C GLY A 289 7.31 1.30 -7.26
N GLU A 290 7.99 1.76 -6.23
CA GLU A 290 7.45 2.63 -5.19
C GLU A 290 8.31 3.88 -4.96
N TYR A 291 7.80 4.87 -4.20
CA TYR A 291 8.51 6.04 -3.66
C TYR A 291 9.18 6.92 -4.71
N GLY A 292 8.71 6.84 -5.98
CA GLY A 292 9.32 7.60 -7.06
C GLY A 292 10.78 7.21 -7.37
N ARG A 293 11.20 5.99 -7.00
CA ARG A 293 12.55 5.45 -7.32
C ARG A 293 12.78 5.32 -8.82
N ASN A 294 11.71 5.08 -9.57
CA ASN A 294 11.75 5.01 -11.03
C ASN A 294 10.64 5.87 -11.63
N LEU A 295 10.93 6.45 -12.78
CA LEU A 295 9.93 6.98 -13.69
C LEU A 295 9.71 5.97 -14.82
N GLY A 296 8.51 5.42 -14.93
CA GLY A 296 8.14 4.55 -16.03
C GLY A 296 8.03 5.35 -17.33
N SER A 297 8.58 4.83 -18.42
CA SER A 297 8.57 5.46 -19.76
C SER A 297 8.27 4.43 -20.82
N LEU A 298 7.25 4.67 -21.66
CA LEU A 298 6.90 3.78 -22.75
C LEU A 298 6.42 4.54 -23.99
N SER A 299 6.52 3.89 -25.14
CA SER A 299 5.93 4.35 -26.40
C SER A 299 5.02 3.28 -26.97
N MET A 300 3.87 3.71 -27.47
CA MET A 300 2.92 2.85 -28.18
C MET A 300 2.64 3.39 -29.56
N THR A 301 2.50 2.49 -30.54
CA THR A 301 2.20 2.84 -31.93
C THR A 301 0.96 2.05 -32.39
N GLN A 302 0.00 2.76 -32.98
CA GLN A 302 -1.21 2.14 -33.52
C GLN A 302 -0.92 1.42 -34.84
N LYS A 303 -1.32 0.16 -34.93
CA LYS A 303 -1.24 -0.64 -36.17
C LYS A 303 -2.38 -0.31 -37.14
N GLU A 304 -2.25 -0.78 -38.38
CA GLU A 304 -3.29 -0.62 -39.41
C GLU A 304 -4.65 -1.23 -39.01
N ASP A 305 -4.66 -2.22 -38.16
CA ASP A 305 -5.87 -2.88 -37.64
C ASP A 305 -6.48 -2.16 -36.40
N GLY A 306 -5.93 -1.02 -36.04
CA GLY A 306 -6.37 -0.19 -34.91
C GLY A 306 -5.83 -0.60 -33.54
N ARG A 307 -5.15 -1.73 -33.42
CA ARG A 307 -4.54 -2.18 -32.16
C ARG A 307 -3.27 -1.39 -31.83
N TRP A 308 -2.99 -1.25 -30.55
CA TRP A 308 -1.77 -0.61 -30.07
C TRP A 308 -0.66 -1.64 -29.82
N GLU A 309 0.55 -1.30 -30.22
CA GLU A 309 1.76 -2.07 -29.94
C GLU A 309 2.76 -1.23 -29.17
N MET A 310 3.23 -1.77 -28.04
CA MET A 310 4.32 -1.17 -27.29
C MET A 310 5.62 -1.31 -28.06
N THR A 311 6.25 -0.19 -28.37
CA THR A 311 7.48 -0.14 -29.18
C THR A 311 8.72 0.13 -28.34
N SER A 312 8.55 0.69 -27.15
CA SER A 312 9.59 0.82 -26.13
C SER A 312 8.97 0.78 -24.74
N TYR A 313 9.72 0.32 -23.78
CA TYR A 313 9.42 0.35 -22.34
C TYR A 313 10.72 0.37 -21.56
N GLU A 314 10.83 1.25 -20.61
CA GLU A 314 11.97 1.35 -19.70
C GLU A 314 11.53 1.91 -18.34
N LEU A 315 12.18 1.49 -17.29
CA LEU A 315 12.16 2.13 -15.99
C LEU A 315 13.39 3.02 -15.90
N ILE A 316 13.20 4.32 -15.72
CA ILE A 316 14.28 5.30 -15.61
C ILE A 316 14.58 5.50 -14.12
N PRO A 317 15.72 5.03 -13.59
CA PRO A 317 16.05 5.22 -12.19
C PRO A 317 16.18 6.71 -11.84
N VAL A 318 15.48 7.15 -10.80
CA VAL A 318 15.56 8.51 -10.26
C VAL A 318 16.71 8.55 -9.25
N SER A 319 17.93 8.71 -9.75
CA SER A 319 19.17 8.60 -8.99
C SER A 319 19.82 9.95 -8.67
N ASP A 320 20.89 9.94 -7.90
CA ASP A 320 21.74 11.10 -7.57
C ASP A 320 22.50 11.70 -8.80
N GLU A 321 22.52 10.98 -9.92
CA GLU A 321 23.07 11.50 -11.18
C GLU A 321 22.15 12.55 -11.84
N ILE A 322 20.85 12.56 -11.47
CA ILE A 322 19.88 13.48 -12.03
C ILE A 322 19.90 14.78 -11.24
N LYS A 323 20.14 15.89 -11.95
CA LYS A 323 20.10 17.20 -11.34
C LYS A 323 18.66 17.62 -11.02
N PRO A 324 18.33 17.91 -9.75
CA PRO A 324 17.00 18.34 -9.37
C PRO A 324 16.62 19.69 -10.00
N ASP A 325 15.37 19.83 -10.39
CA ASP A 325 14.79 21.13 -10.79
C ASP A 325 14.69 22.05 -9.58
N GLN A 326 15.32 23.21 -9.66
CA GLN A 326 15.49 24.12 -8.52
C GLN A 326 14.17 24.77 -8.07
N GLU A 327 13.24 25.02 -9.00
CA GLU A 327 11.96 25.64 -8.64
C GLU A 327 11.03 24.61 -7.98
N THR A 328 11.09 23.36 -8.43
CA THR A 328 10.38 22.25 -7.80
C THR A 328 10.90 22.03 -6.38
N GLN A 329 12.22 21.98 -6.18
CA GLN A 329 12.82 21.82 -4.85
C GLN A 329 12.37 22.95 -3.92
N LYS A 330 12.44 24.19 -4.36
CA LYS A 330 12.00 25.34 -3.56
C LYS A 330 10.53 25.23 -3.15
N ARG A 331 9.64 24.71 -4.01
CA ARG A 331 8.24 24.49 -3.65
C ARG A 331 8.08 23.39 -2.57
N ILE A 332 8.88 22.35 -2.65
CA ILE A 332 8.90 21.29 -1.64
C ILE A 332 9.38 21.89 -0.31
N ASP A 333 10.48 22.67 -0.32
CA ASP A 333 11.02 23.33 0.88
C ASP A 333 9.96 24.24 1.55
N GLU A 334 9.19 25.02 0.75
CA GLU A 334 8.11 25.87 1.26
C GLU A 334 6.96 25.06 1.91
N LEU A 335 6.63 23.90 1.36
CA LEU A 335 5.66 22.99 1.97
C LEU A 335 6.19 22.36 3.26
N MET A 336 7.46 21.98 3.28
CA MET A 336 8.12 21.44 4.47
C MET A 336 8.26 22.50 5.60
N ASP A 337 8.47 23.77 5.26
CA ASP A 337 8.41 24.87 6.24
C ASP A 337 7.01 25.01 6.88
N THR A 338 5.97 24.68 6.12
CA THR A 338 4.59 24.61 6.63
C THR A 338 4.40 23.46 7.59
N VAL A 339 5.01 22.30 7.31
CA VAL A 339 5.03 21.15 8.21
C VAL A 339 5.71 21.49 9.55
N ASP A 340 6.90 22.10 9.52
CA ASP A 340 7.60 22.52 10.73
C ASP A 340 6.73 23.44 11.59
N THR A 341 6.02 24.39 10.95
CA THR A 341 5.23 25.40 11.67
C THR A 341 3.90 24.88 12.18
N ASN A 342 3.19 24.08 11.38
CA ASN A 342 1.79 23.70 11.63
C ASN A 342 1.63 22.33 12.27
N TYR A 343 2.67 21.48 12.23
CA TYR A 343 2.63 20.14 12.79
C TYR A 343 3.74 19.91 13.83
N LEU A 344 5.01 19.95 13.44
CA LEU A 344 6.11 19.60 14.34
C LEU A 344 6.26 20.54 15.53
N ALA A 345 5.95 21.84 15.35
CA ALA A 345 5.98 22.81 16.45
C ALA A 345 5.06 22.43 17.62
N ASP A 346 3.94 21.75 17.34
CA ASP A 346 3.02 21.27 18.38
C ASP A 346 3.61 20.13 19.23
N PHE A 347 4.58 19.40 18.68
CA PHE A 347 5.34 18.37 19.40
C PHE A 347 6.66 18.90 19.98
N GLY A 348 7.03 20.14 19.65
CA GLY A 348 8.26 20.78 20.12
C GLY A 348 9.51 20.39 19.33
N TYR A 349 9.34 19.96 18.08
CA TYR A 349 10.41 19.53 17.17
C TYR A 349 10.53 20.45 15.94
N THR A 350 11.67 20.29 15.25
CA THR A 350 11.86 20.68 13.84
C THR A 350 12.33 19.46 13.05
N ARG A 351 12.05 19.40 11.74
CA ARG A 351 12.36 18.22 10.90
C ARG A 351 13.83 17.81 10.94
N ASP A 352 14.74 18.80 10.91
CA ASP A 352 16.20 18.60 10.88
C ASP A 352 16.83 18.36 12.26
N GLU A 353 16.03 18.36 13.34
CA GLU A 353 16.56 18.09 14.68
C GLU A 353 17.12 16.69 14.76
N VAL A 354 18.41 16.57 15.10
CA VAL A 354 19.07 15.29 15.30
C VAL A 354 18.68 14.73 16.66
N LEU A 355 18.08 13.55 16.68
CA LEU A 355 17.62 12.86 17.89
C LEU A 355 18.68 11.92 18.46
N ALA A 356 19.42 11.23 17.59
CA ALA A 356 20.50 10.34 17.99
C ALA A 356 21.51 10.15 16.85
N GLU A 357 22.76 9.80 17.19
CA GLU A 357 23.73 9.24 16.26
C GLU A 357 23.67 7.72 16.26
N ASN A 358 23.76 7.13 15.08
CA ASN A 358 23.59 5.70 14.87
C ASN A 358 24.84 5.05 14.25
N ASP A 359 25.47 4.13 14.98
CA ASP A 359 26.52 3.25 14.47
C ASP A 359 26.02 1.81 14.23
N VAL A 360 24.79 1.50 14.65
CA VAL A 360 24.18 0.17 14.50
C VAL A 360 23.66 -0.02 13.08
N GLU A 361 23.83 -1.22 12.54
CA GLU A 361 23.22 -1.63 11.29
C GLU A 361 21.81 -2.17 11.56
N PHE A 362 20.78 -1.38 11.23
CA PHE A 362 19.40 -1.80 11.36
C PHE A 362 18.96 -2.65 10.16
N ASN A 363 18.02 -3.56 10.41
CA ASN A 363 17.44 -4.39 9.36
C ASN A 363 16.67 -3.54 8.34
N SER A 364 16.73 -3.95 7.07
CA SER A 364 15.97 -3.32 6.00
C SER A 364 14.50 -3.75 6.02
N LEU A 365 13.63 -3.00 5.33
CA LEU A 365 12.23 -3.39 5.11
C LEU A 365 12.12 -4.70 4.33
N GLU A 366 13.03 -4.95 3.37
CA GLU A 366 13.10 -6.23 2.65
C GLU A 366 13.37 -7.40 3.61
N GLU A 367 14.28 -7.22 4.57
CA GLU A 367 14.53 -8.23 5.60
C GLU A 367 13.30 -8.45 6.49
N MET A 368 12.59 -7.39 6.87
CA MET A 368 11.34 -7.51 7.63
C MET A 368 10.25 -8.25 6.84
N GLY A 369 10.21 -8.08 5.53
CA GLY A 369 9.31 -8.79 4.62
C GLY A 369 9.70 -10.26 4.39
N THR A 370 10.98 -10.61 4.42
CA THR A 370 11.49 -11.94 4.05
C THR A 370 11.91 -12.79 5.25
N LYS A 371 12.50 -12.22 6.30
CA LYS A 371 12.96 -12.93 7.49
C LYS A 371 11.87 -12.99 8.55
N HIS A 372 11.66 -14.15 9.14
CA HIS A 372 10.72 -14.35 10.23
C HIS A 372 11.46 -14.70 11.52
N GLU A 373 12.23 -13.76 12.02
CA GLU A 373 13.08 -13.87 13.21
C GLU A 373 13.09 -12.55 13.98
N GLU A 374 13.82 -12.47 15.08
CA GLU A 374 14.06 -11.22 15.79
C GLU A 374 14.83 -10.24 14.90
N LEU A 375 14.31 -9.03 14.73
CA LEU A 375 14.92 -7.97 13.93
C LEU A 375 14.99 -6.67 14.75
N ASN A 376 16.18 -6.08 14.81
CA ASN A 376 16.48 -4.97 15.70
C ASN A 376 15.70 -3.68 15.42
N LEU A 377 15.25 -3.47 14.18
CA LEU A 377 14.38 -2.34 13.84
C LEU A 377 13.02 -2.44 14.54
N GLY A 378 12.42 -3.63 14.59
CA GLY A 378 11.18 -3.86 15.34
C GLY A 378 11.40 -3.82 16.85
N ASP A 379 12.58 -4.25 17.31
CA ASP A 379 12.93 -4.24 18.73
C ASP A 379 13.03 -2.83 19.30
N ILE A 380 13.76 -1.92 18.63
CA ILE A 380 13.88 -0.52 19.08
C ILE A 380 12.53 0.20 19.08
N MET A 381 11.67 -0.07 18.10
CA MET A 381 10.33 0.53 18.04
C MET A 381 9.40 0.01 19.15
N SER A 382 9.43 -1.31 19.43
CA SER A 382 8.62 -1.86 20.53
C SER A 382 9.11 -1.42 21.91
N ASP A 383 10.42 -1.26 22.12
CA ASP A 383 10.98 -0.70 23.35
C ASP A 383 10.61 0.77 23.53
N ALA A 384 10.55 1.53 22.42
CA ALA A 384 10.13 2.92 22.44
C ALA A 384 8.69 3.10 22.96
N TYR A 385 7.78 2.19 22.65
CA TYR A 385 6.41 2.23 23.15
C TYR A 385 6.36 2.08 24.67
N VAL A 386 7.12 1.11 25.22
CA VAL A 386 7.24 0.93 26.67
C VAL A 386 7.80 2.19 27.31
N TYR A 387 8.93 2.67 26.77
CA TYR A 387 9.60 3.86 27.30
C TYR A 387 8.68 5.09 27.35
N ALA A 388 8.02 5.39 26.22
CA ALA A 388 7.20 6.58 26.11
C ALA A 388 6.01 6.56 27.08
N VAL A 389 5.37 5.40 27.26
CA VAL A 389 4.25 5.26 28.19
C VAL A 389 4.72 5.38 29.64
N GLU A 390 5.77 4.67 30.04
CA GLU A 390 6.22 4.62 31.44
C GLU A 390 6.97 5.88 31.90
N ASN A 391 7.53 6.66 30.96
CA ASN A 391 8.20 7.93 31.25
C ASN A 391 7.32 9.17 30.95
N SER A 392 6.06 8.97 30.60
CA SER A 392 5.10 10.06 30.42
C SER A 392 4.77 10.70 31.78
N GLU A 393 4.58 12.03 31.82
CA GLU A 393 4.04 12.75 32.99
C GLU A 393 2.62 12.29 33.37
N TYR A 394 1.92 11.64 32.44
CA TYR A 394 0.56 11.10 32.58
C TYR A 394 0.52 9.60 32.92
N TYR A 395 1.70 9.01 33.21
CA TYR A 395 1.79 7.59 33.55
C TYR A 395 1.03 7.29 34.85
N ASP A 396 0.11 6.34 34.81
CA ASP A 396 -0.75 5.99 35.95
C ASP A 396 -0.10 5.02 36.94
N GLY A 397 1.15 4.61 36.71
CA GLY A 397 1.91 3.68 37.54
C GLY A 397 1.60 2.20 37.27
N ASN A 398 0.86 1.88 36.20
CA ASN A 398 0.59 0.51 35.77
C ASN A 398 1.60 0.09 34.71
N PRO A 399 2.59 -0.78 35.03
CA PRO A 399 3.66 -1.11 34.08
C PRO A 399 3.15 -1.79 32.84
N VAL A 400 3.83 -1.55 31.74
CA VAL A 400 3.56 -2.22 30.45
C VAL A 400 4.16 -3.63 30.50
N ASP A 401 3.34 -4.67 30.45
CA ASP A 401 3.83 -6.06 30.39
C ASP A 401 4.38 -6.41 29.01
N VAL A 402 3.77 -5.88 27.93
CA VAL A 402 4.11 -6.17 26.53
C VAL A 402 3.85 -4.95 25.65
N ALA A 403 4.80 -4.60 24.79
CA ALA A 403 4.53 -3.72 23.65
C ALA A 403 4.64 -4.50 22.34
N VAL A 404 3.80 -4.14 21.36
CA VAL A 404 3.72 -4.85 20.06
C VAL A 404 3.78 -3.86 18.90
N VAL A 405 4.66 -4.13 17.94
CA VAL A 405 4.78 -3.41 16.66
C VAL A 405 4.67 -4.42 15.52
N PRO A 406 3.73 -4.29 14.58
CA PRO A 406 3.66 -5.14 13.41
C PRO A 406 4.58 -4.61 12.30
N SER A 407 5.13 -5.48 11.47
CA SER A 407 5.97 -5.08 10.33
C SER A 407 5.22 -4.17 9.33
N GLY A 408 3.90 -4.30 9.23
CA GLY A 408 3.08 -3.51 8.30
C GLY A 408 2.96 -2.03 8.62
N THR A 409 3.33 -1.60 9.83
CA THR A 409 3.35 -0.16 10.21
C THR A 409 4.72 0.47 10.04
N VAL A 410 5.77 -0.32 9.85
CA VAL A 410 7.15 0.16 9.66
C VAL A 410 7.34 0.51 8.18
N ARG A 411 7.71 1.76 7.90
CA ARG A 411 7.76 2.32 6.54
C ARG A 411 9.15 2.70 6.07
N ASP A 412 10.11 2.83 6.99
CA ASP A 412 11.52 3.11 6.69
C ASP A 412 12.43 2.52 7.77
N THR A 413 13.74 2.52 7.52
CA THR A 413 14.80 2.03 8.41
C THR A 413 15.80 3.13 8.72
N TYR A 414 16.62 2.93 9.75
CA TYR A 414 17.64 3.89 10.14
C TYR A 414 19.00 3.53 9.56
N THR A 415 19.59 4.45 8.80
CA THR A 415 20.94 4.33 8.28
C THR A 415 21.97 4.78 9.32
N LYS A 416 23.26 4.42 9.11
CA LYS A 416 24.35 4.93 9.95
C LYS A 416 24.53 6.44 9.78
N GLY A 417 24.81 7.12 10.87
CA GLY A 417 24.91 8.58 10.97
C GLY A 417 23.81 9.18 11.81
N ASN A 418 23.46 10.42 11.54
CA ASN A 418 22.43 11.13 12.29
C ASN A 418 21.04 10.59 11.97
N ILE A 419 20.22 10.38 13.00
CA ILE A 419 18.80 10.10 12.90
C ILE A 419 18.06 11.39 13.29
N THR A 420 17.31 11.93 12.34
CA THR A 420 16.54 13.17 12.52
C THR A 420 15.09 12.89 12.92
N VAL A 421 14.35 13.93 13.28
CA VAL A 421 12.89 13.84 13.51
C VAL A 421 12.17 13.38 12.25
N GLU A 422 12.60 13.84 11.07
CA GLU A 422 12.03 13.41 9.81
C GLU A 422 12.25 11.91 9.55
N ASP A 423 13.46 11.38 9.79
CA ASP A 423 13.74 9.95 9.65
C ASP A 423 12.85 9.11 10.56
N VAL A 424 12.65 9.55 11.81
CA VAL A 424 11.79 8.84 12.77
C VAL A 424 10.33 8.92 12.35
N TYR A 425 9.84 10.08 11.92
CA TYR A 425 8.48 10.19 11.43
C TYR A 425 8.27 9.28 10.20
N ASN A 426 9.16 9.32 9.23
CA ASN A 426 9.07 8.54 8.00
C ASN A 426 9.08 7.03 8.29
N SER A 427 9.82 6.60 9.33
CA SER A 427 9.83 5.18 9.72
C SER A 427 8.49 4.67 10.27
N PHE A 428 7.62 5.58 10.76
CA PHE A 428 6.32 5.23 11.37
C PHE A 428 5.24 6.28 11.05
N SER A 429 5.06 6.61 9.78
CA SER A 429 4.33 7.76 9.29
C SER A 429 2.81 7.58 9.18
N LEU A 430 2.29 6.34 9.27
CA LEU A 430 0.92 6.05 8.86
C LEU A 430 -0.17 6.57 9.79
N GLY A 431 -1.33 6.83 9.19
CA GLY A 431 -2.64 6.97 9.81
C GLY A 431 -2.92 8.29 10.50
N ILE A 432 -4.05 8.31 11.16
CA ILE A 432 -4.57 9.46 11.91
C ILE A 432 -5.30 8.97 13.15
N GLY A 433 -5.22 9.74 14.22
CA GLY A 433 -5.98 9.49 15.43
C GLY A 433 -7.40 10.07 15.42
N LYS A 434 -8.11 9.87 16.52
CA LYS A 434 -9.44 10.46 16.74
C LYS A 434 -9.37 11.98 16.93
N ASP A 435 -8.22 12.48 17.40
CA ASP A 435 -7.90 13.90 17.52
C ASP A 435 -7.77 14.61 16.16
N GLY A 436 -7.68 13.86 15.07
CA GLY A 436 -7.49 14.39 13.73
C GLY A 436 -6.06 14.82 13.42
N VAL A 437 -5.09 14.41 14.24
CA VAL A 437 -3.66 14.71 14.08
C VAL A 437 -2.97 13.50 13.45
N ALA A 438 -2.09 13.74 12.47
CA ALA A 438 -1.35 12.72 11.75
C ALA A 438 -0.53 11.79 12.67
N GLY A 439 -0.36 10.55 12.28
CA GLY A 439 0.28 9.47 13.02
C GLY A 439 -0.72 8.66 13.85
N TYR A 440 -0.58 7.33 13.82
CA TYR A 440 -1.38 6.46 14.68
C TYR A 440 -1.07 6.70 16.15
N PRO A 441 -2.10 6.81 17.03
CA PRO A 441 -1.88 6.86 18.46
C PRO A 441 -1.49 5.49 19.01
N LEU A 442 -0.75 5.49 20.11
CA LEU A 442 -0.63 4.33 20.97
C LEU A 442 -1.93 4.10 21.72
N ILE A 443 -2.29 2.83 21.90
CA ILE A 443 -3.49 2.40 22.63
C ILE A 443 -3.13 1.46 23.77
N ASN A 444 -3.90 1.54 24.86
CA ASN A 444 -3.87 0.58 25.97
C ASN A 444 -4.87 -0.56 25.71
N ALA A 445 -4.42 -1.78 25.85
CA ALA A 445 -5.27 -2.95 25.85
C ALA A 445 -4.81 -3.97 26.89
N TYR A 446 -5.69 -4.89 27.28
CA TYR A 446 -5.35 -6.00 28.17
C TYR A 446 -5.70 -7.30 27.48
N LEU A 447 -4.75 -8.24 27.50
CA LEU A 447 -4.92 -9.59 27.02
C LEU A 447 -4.72 -10.59 28.15
N THR A 448 -5.48 -11.66 28.16
CA THR A 448 -5.20 -12.80 29.03
C THR A 448 -3.90 -13.50 28.60
N GLY A 449 -3.23 -14.18 29.51
CA GLY A 449 -2.02 -14.91 29.15
C GLY A 449 -2.23 -15.97 28.06
N LYS A 450 -3.44 -16.52 27.97
CA LYS A 450 -3.84 -17.41 26.89
C LYS A 450 -3.90 -16.68 25.54
N GLU A 451 -4.37 -15.43 25.53
CA GLU A 451 -4.42 -14.60 24.32
C GLU A 451 -3.03 -14.11 23.91
N LEU A 452 -2.12 -13.80 24.86
CA LEU A 452 -0.72 -13.51 24.56
C LEU A 452 -0.02 -14.70 23.86
N LYS A 453 -0.21 -15.92 24.38
CA LYS A 453 0.32 -17.14 23.72
C LYS A 453 -0.31 -17.34 22.34
N LEU A 454 -1.57 -16.95 22.16
CA LEU A 454 -2.23 -17.00 20.88
C LEU A 454 -1.69 -15.93 19.92
N ALA A 455 -1.35 -14.73 20.39
CA ALA A 455 -0.70 -13.69 19.58
C ALA A 455 0.66 -14.17 19.02
N ALA A 456 1.49 -14.80 19.86
CA ALA A 456 2.72 -15.44 19.40
C ALA A 456 2.47 -16.56 18.37
N GLU A 457 1.37 -17.32 18.51
CA GLU A 457 1.00 -18.36 17.55
C GLU A 457 0.45 -17.76 16.24
N VAL A 458 -0.24 -16.61 16.29
CA VAL A 458 -0.66 -15.83 15.10
C VAL A 458 0.58 -15.39 14.32
N ASP A 459 1.56 -14.79 14.99
CA ASP A 459 2.84 -14.43 14.36
C ASP A 459 3.49 -15.66 13.71
N ALA A 460 3.67 -16.74 14.44
CA ALA A 460 4.35 -17.93 13.95
C ALA A 460 3.62 -18.66 12.80
N SER A 461 2.29 -18.53 12.69
CA SER A 461 1.49 -19.36 11.78
C SER A 461 0.78 -18.57 10.67
N VAL A 462 0.44 -17.31 10.88
CA VAL A 462 -0.31 -16.47 9.92
C VAL A 462 0.62 -15.61 9.08
N SER A 463 1.73 -15.15 9.64
CA SER A 463 2.66 -14.25 8.97
C SER A 463 3.37 -14.86 7.74
N ASP A 464 3.34 -16.19 7.57
CA ASP A 464 3.78 -16.82 6.32
C ASP A 464 2.86 -16.49 5.13
N PHE A 465 1.58 -16.15 5.41
CA PHE A 465 0.57 -15.78 4.41
C PHE A 465 0.36 -14.27 4.32
N MET A 466 0.71 -13.55 5.38
CA MET A 466 0.55 -12.10 5.51
C MET A 466 1.78 -11.55 6.25
N THR A 467 2.82 -11.21 5.51
CA THR A 467 4.10 -10.77 6.09
C THR A 467 3.96 -9.50 6.93
N THR A 468 3.00 -8.63 6.59
CA THR A 468 2.66 -7.40 7.33
C THR A 468 2.11 -7.68 8.74
N ALA A 469 1.72 -8.93 9.04
CA ALA A 469 1.26 -9.35 10.37
C ALA A 469 2.39 -9.94 11.25
N ARG A 470 3.65 -9.84 10.86
CA ARG A 470 4.78 -10.21 11.71
C ARG A 470 4.89 -9.23 12.87
N LEU A 471 5.02 -9.76 14.09
CA LEU A 471 5.03 -8.96 15.31
C LEU A 471 6.43 -8.87 15.89
N TYR A 472 6.81 -7.68 16.30
CA TYR A 472 7.99 -7.40 17.11
C TYR A 472 7.52 -6.97 18.49
N CYS A 473 8.10 -7.58 19.54
CA CYS A 473 7.57 -7.40 20.89
C CYS A 473 8.66 -6.96 21.86
N SER A 474 8.33 -6.01 22.73
CA SER A 474 9.04 -5.79 23.99
C SER A 474 8.29 -6.53 25.10
N GLY A 475 9.01 -7.17 26.00
CA GLY A 475 8.45 -7.93 27.14
C GLY A 475 8.01 -9.35 26.82
N LEU A 476 7.45 -9.64 25.63
CA LEU A 476 7.03 -10.98 25.22
C LEU A 476 8.12 -11.67 24.40
N ASN A 477 8.50 -12.90 24.81
CA ASN A 477 9.48 -13.71 24.14
C ASN A 477 8.91 -15.07 23.78
N PHE A 478 9.24 -15.59 22.61
CA PHE A 478 8.77 -16.93 22.21
C PHE A 478 9.76 -17.64 21.28
N THR A 479 9.72 -18.97 21.34
CA THR A 479 10.40 -19.85 20.40
C THR A 479 9.36 -20.55 19.55
N TYR A 480 9.56 -20.58 18.24
CA TYR A 480 8.69 -21.32 17.34
C TYR A 480 9.48 -22.20 16.38
N ASN A 481 8.82 -23.25 15.88
CA ASN A 481 9.39 -24.15 14.89
C ASN A 481 8.53 -24.10 13.62
N PRO A 482 9.08 -23.62 12.47
CA PRO A 482 8.32 -23.43 11.23
C PRO A 482 7.79 -24.74 10.63
N HIS A 483 8.42 -25.87 10.93
CA HIS A 483 8.05 -27.20 10.41
C HIS A 483 6.89 -27.86 11.19
N ARG A 484 6.46 -27.27 12.29
CA ARG A 484 5.31 -27.78 13.05
C ARG A 484 3.99 -27.46 12.35
N MET A 485 2.94 -28.14 12.80
CA MET A 485 1.59 -27.92 12.31
C MET A 485 1.16 -26.45 12.53
N ILE A 486 0.54 -25.85 11.53
CA ILE A 486 -0.07 -24.51 11.64
C ILE A 486 -0.95 -24.41 12.89
N LEU A 487 -0.89 -23.27 13.57
CA LEU A 487 -1.51 -23.00 14.87
C LEU A 487 -0.98 -23.89 16.04
N ASN A 488 0.21 -24.47 15.86
CA ASN A 488 0.96 -25.19 16.89
C ASN A 488 2.48 -25.08 16.66
N LYS A 489 2.92 -23.95 16.10
CA LYS A 489 4.34 -23.70 15.80
C LYS A 489 5.11 -23.22 17.04
N VAL A 490 4.47 -22.48 17.95
CA VAL A 490 5.11 -21.98 19.17
C VAL A 490 5.39 -23.13 20.14
N THR A 491 6.64 -23.21 20.59
CA THR A 491 7.13 -24.27 21.49
C THR A 491 7.42 -23.77 22.90
N ASP A 492 7.73 -22.48 23.04
CA ASP A 492 7.96 -21.79 24.32
C ASP A 492 7.47 -20.33 24.21
N CYS A 493 6.92 -19.77 25.30
CA CYS A 493 6.40 -18.42 25.32
C CYS A 493 6.38 -17.91 26.77
N TYR A 494 7.09 -16.80 27.03
CA TYR A 494 7.28 -16.25 28.36
C TYR A 494 7.47 -14.72 28.31
N LEU A 495 7.34 -14.07 29.44
CA LEU A 495 7.67 -12.64 29.58
C LEU A 495 9.09 -12.46 30.14
N THR A 496 9.73 -11.36 29.77
CA THR A 496 10.99 -10.92 30.37
C THR A 496 10.79 -9.53 30.96
N ARG A 497 11.22 -9.33 32.20
CA ARG A 497 11.29 -8.00 32.85
C ARG A 497 12.55 -7.26 32.46
N GLU A 498 12.61 -5.97 32.77
CA GLU A 498 13.79 -5.12 32.55
C GLU A 498 15.09 -5.69 33.15
N ASP A 499 15.00 -6.36 34.30
CA ASP A 499 16.16 -7.01 34.96
C ASP A 499 16.57 -8.34 34.30
N GLY A 500 15.90 -8.76 33.23
CA GLY A 500 16.13 -10.00 32.52
C GLY A 500 15.47 -11.24 33.17
N GLU A 501 14.65 -11.07 34.23
CA GLU A 501 13.96 -12.19 34.88
C GLU A 501 12.87 -12.76 33.94
N ARG A 502 12.95 -14.10 33.67
CA ARG A 502 11.92 -14.83 32.94
C ARG A 502 10.69 -15.07 33.84
N ILE A 503 9.51 -14.71 33.33
CA ILE A 503 8.22 -14.91 34.00
C ILE A 503 7.34 -15.82 33.13
N GLU A 504 6.83 -16.89 33.74
CA GLU A 504 5.88 -17.79 33.09
C GLU A 504 4.50 -17.12 32.94
N ILE A 505 3.94 -17.16 31.73
CA ILE A 505 2.64 -16.57 31.43
C ILE A 505 1.52 -17.44 32.03
N GLN A 506 0.70 -16.84 32.88
CA GLN A 506 -0.48 -17.46 33.49
C GLN A 506 -1.71 -17.23 32.61
N ASP A 507 -2.37 -18.30 32.17
CA ASP A 507 -3.43 -18.26 31.15
C ASP A 507 -4.58 -17.29 31.46
N ASP A 508 -5.00 -17.21 32.71
CA ASP A 508 -6.17 -16.44 33.15
C ASP A 508 -5.82 -15.05 33.71
N LYS A 509 -4.52 -14.70 33.81
CA LYS A 509 -4.08 -13.38 34.25
C LYS A 509 -4.20 -12.39 33.10
N LEU A 510 -4.66 -11.16 33.39
CA LEU A 510 -4.61 -10.03 32.46
C LEU A 510 -3.21 -9.42 32.48
N TYR A 511 -2.73 -9.08 31.28
CA TYR A 511 -1.45 -8.41 31.04
C TYR A 511 -1.70 -7.11 30.26
N HIS A 512 -1.03 -6.04 30.66
CA HIS A 512 -1.10 -4.75 30.04
C HIS A 512 -0.31 -4.76 28.72
N VAL A 513 -0.98 -4.49 27.61
CA VAL A 513 -0.41 -4.47 26.27
C VAL A 513 -0.54 -3.07 25.68
N VAL A 514 0.56 -2.54 25.16
CA VAL A 514 0.59 -1.28 24.40
C VAL A 514 0.89 -1.59 22.95
N THR A 515 0.15 -1.00 22.05
CA THR A 515 0.39 -1.10 20.62
C THR A 515 -0.15 0.14 19.90
N ASP A 516 0.09 0.28 18.60
CA ASP A 516 -0.55 1.33 17.82
C ASP A 516 -2.00 0.97 17.44
N LEU A 517 -2.79 1.98 17.07
CA LEU A 517 -4.20 1.81 16.73
C LEU A 517 -4.42 0.87 15.54
N TYR A 518 -3.55 0.91 14.52
CA TYR A 518 -3.64 0.03 13.36
C TYR A 518 -3.57 -1.44 13.74
N THR A 519 -2.59 -1.82 14.59
CA THR A 519 -2.45 -3.18 15.11
C THR A 519 -3.74 -3.66 15.77
N GLY A 520 -4.35 -2.80 16.59
CA GLY A 520 -5.64 -3.09 17.21
C GLY A 520 -6.75 -3.35 16.21
N GLN A 521 -6.86 -2.52 15.18
CA GLN A 521 -7.88 -2.65 14.12
C GLN A 521 -7.68 -3.92 13.28
N MET A 522 -6.44 -4.30 12.99
CA MET A 522 -6.11 -5.50 12.23
C MET A 522 -6.49 -6.81 12.94
N LEU A 523 -6.64 -6.82 14.27
CA LEU A 523 -7.13 -7.99 15.00
C LEU A 523 -8.51 -8.48 14.50
N GLY A 524 -9.37 -7.54 14.09
CA GLY A 524 -10.67 -7.85 13.49
C GLY A 524 -10.54 -8.60 12.15
N SER A 525 -9.55 -8.24 11.34
CA SER A 525 -9.25 -8.89 10.06
C SER A 525 -8.69 -10.30 10.27
N VAL A 526 -7.76 -10.48 11.20
CA VAL A 526 -7.22 -11.81 11.59
C VAL A 526 -8.34 -12.73 12.05
N MET A 527 -9.29 -12.24 12.85
CA MET A 527 -10.45 -13.02 13.29
C MET A 527 -11.33 -13.45 12.11
N LYS A 528 -11.60 -12.58 11.14
CA LYS A 528 -12.38 -12.91 9.94
C LYS A 528 -11.65 -13.94 9.06
N MET A 529 -10.38 -13.73 8.76
CA MET A 529 -9.56 -14.63 7.93
C MET A 529 -9.42 -16.02 8.54
N SER A 530 -9.38 -16.12 9.87
CA SER A 530 -9.32 -17.40 10.60
C SER A 530 -10.69 -18.05 10.82
N TYR A 531 -11.77 -17.51 10.25
CA TYR A 531 -13.15 -17.97 10.50
C TYR A 531 -13.50 -18.06 12.00
N GLY A 532 -12.96 -17.13 12.81
CA GLY A 532 -13.16 -17.08 14.25
C GLY A 532 -12.34 -18.11 15.06
N LEU A 533 -11.41 -18.84 14.44
CA LEU A 533 -10.51 -19.76 15.13
C LEU A 533 -9.47 -19.05 15.98
N LEU A 534 -9.03 -17.88 15.50
CA LEU A 534 -8.08 -17.00 16.17
C LEU A 534 -8.84 -15.74 16.61
N SER A 535 -9.39 -15.79 17.82
CA SER A 535 -10.05 -14.64 18.45
C SER A 535 -9.14 -14.10 19.55
N LEU A 536 -8.54 -12.94 19.26
CA LEU A 536 -7.90 -12.09 20.24
C LEU A 536 -8.92 -10.98 20.56
N GLU A 537 -9.39 -10.96 21.79
CA GLU A 537 -10.39 -9.99 22.23
C GLU A 537 -9.75 -8.99 23.19
N PRO A 538 -9.35 -7.79 22.69
CA PRO A 538 -8.79 -6.76 23.56
C PRO A 538 -9.78 -6.36 24.64
N LYS A 539 -9.27 -6.18 25.85
CA LYS A 539 -10.05 -5.86 27.06
C LYS A 539 -9.56 -4.56 27.68
N ASP A 540 -10.45 -3.94 28.42
CA ASP A 540 -10.07 -2.87 29.35
C ASP A 540 -9.35 -3.45 30.62
N LYS A 541 -8.86 -2.56 31.48
CA LYS A 541 -8.17 -2.95 32.72
C LYS A 541 -9.03 -3.80 33.68
N ASP A 542 -10.35 -3.72 33.54
CA ASP A 542 -11.30 -4.47 34.37
C ASP A 542 -11.68 -5.82 33.74
N GLY A 543 -11.15 -6.12 32.54
CA GLY A 543 -11.37 -7.36 31.81
C GLY A 543 -12.62 -7.39 30.93
N ASN A 544 -13.25 -6.24 30.69
CA ASN A 544 -14.39 -6.13 29.78
C ASN A 544 -13.89 -5.99 28.34
N PRO A 545 -14.55 -6.61 27.35
CA PRO A 545 -14.22 -6.40 25.94
C PRO A 545 -14.29 -4.92 25.54
N ILE A 546 -13.33 -4.47 24.73
CA ILE A 546 -13.29 -3.13 24.18
C ILE A 546 -14.15 -3.12 22.89
N GLU A 547 -15.17 -2.26 22.86
CA GLU A 547 -16.04 -2.11 21.68
C GLU A 547 -15.40 -1.21 20.61
N ASN A 548 -14.70 -0.15 21.05
CA ASN A 548 -14.02 0.79 20.16
C ASN A 548 -12.59 1.04 20.64
N LEU A 549 -11.62 0.59 19.85
CA LEU A 549 -10.20 0.72 20.18
C LEU A 549 -9.69 2.16 20.15
N GLU A 550 -10.33 3.04 19.38
CA GLU A 550 -9.95 4.47 19.36
C GLU A 550 -10.18 5.16 20.72
N ASP A 551 -11.11 4.64 21.53
CA ASP A 551 -11.37 5.18 22.87
C ASP A 551 -10.30 4.73 23.88
N GLN A 552 -9.36 3.88 23.46
CA GLN A 552 -8.23 3.40 24.26
C GLN A 552 -6.92 4.14 23.94
N ALA A 553 -6.97 5.17 23.09
CA ALA A 553 -5.80 5.99 22.80
C ALA A 553 -5.19 6.54 24.09
N ILE A 554 -3.88 6.46 24.20
CA ILE A 554 -3.13 7.01 25.34
C ILE A 554 -3.11 8.52 25.18
N MET A 555 -3.67 9.21 26.18
CA MET A 555 -3.81 10.66 26.16
C MET A 555 -2.76 11.34 27.03
N GLU A 556 -2.13 12.37 26.48
CA GLU A 556 -1.30 13.30 27.19
C GLU A 556 -1.96 14.69 27.13
N ASP A 557 -2.58 15.11 28.22
CA ASP A 557 -3.48 16.27 28.28
C ASP A 557 -4.64 16.12 27.25
N CYS A 558 -4.67 16.92 26.22
CA CYS A 558 -5.71 16.90 25.18
C CYS A 558 -5.27 16.24 23.87
N ARG A 559 -4.07 15.64 23.82
CA ARG A 559 -3.46 15.07 22.61
C ARG A 559 -3.20 13.59 22.81
N GLU A 560 -3.36 12.83 21.72
CA GLU A 560 -3.00 11.42 21.68
C GLU A 560 -1.46 11.26 21.61
N LEU A 561 -0.89 10.31 22.36
CA LEU A 561 0.51 9.93 22.24
C LEU A 561 0.71 9.19 20.91
N LYS A 562 1.40 9.83 19.96
CA LYS A 562 1.65 9.26 18.66
C LYS A 562 2.81 8.25 18.69
N ALA A 563 2.70 7.18 17.89
CA ALA A 563 3.71 6.13 17.83
C ALA A 563 5.08 6.66 17.37
N TRP A 564 5.12 7.53 16.34
CA TRP A 564 6.36 8.15 15.90
C TRP A 564 6.99 9.05 16.98
N ASP A 565 6.18 9.81 17.73
CA ASP A 565 6.65 10.67 18.83
C ASP A 565 7.19 9.82 19.99
N ALA A 566 6.59 8.65 20.26
CA ALA A 566 7.13 7.68 21.22
C ALA A 566 8.54 7.22 20.82
N ILE A 567 8.76 6.94 19.53
CA ILE A 567 10.08 6.55 19.00
C ILE A 567 11.06 7.73 19.10
N ALA A 568 10.64 8.94 18.73
CA ALA A 568 11.48 10.15 18.81
C ALA A 568 11.93 10.45 20.23
N ARG A 569 11.03 10.37 21.21
CA ARG A 569 11.35 10.55 22.64
C ARG A 569 12.33 9.51 23.14
N TYR A 570 12.16 8.25 22.71
CA TYR A 570 13.04 7.16 23.10
C TYR A 570 14.45 7.37 22.56
N MET A 571 14.61 7.70 21.29
CA MET A 571 15.93 7.98 20.71
C MET A 571 16.62 9.16 21.39
N LYS A 572 15.89 10.22 21.67
CA LYS A 572 16.42 11.41 22.37
C LYS A 572 16.80 11.12 23.83
N SER A 573 16.32 10.02 24.41
CA SER A 573 16.62 9.64 25.81
C SER A 573 17.90 8.85 25.97
N PHE A 574 18.55 8.44 24.89
CA PHE A 574 19.78 7.66 24.98
C PHE A 574 20.93 8.48 25.56
N GLU A 575 21.93 7.78 26.06
CA GLU A 575 23.12 8.40 26.65
C GLU A 575 24.02 8.97 25.54
N ASP A 576 24.50 10.20 25.72
CA ASP A 576 25.60 10.77 24.94
C ASP A 576 26.90 10.13 25.42
N THR A 577 27.42 9.16 24.66
CA THR A 577 28.57 8.34 25.07
C THR A 577 29.91 8.91 24.64
N ASP A 578 29.96 9.85 23.70
CA ASP A 578 31.19 10.47 23.19
C ASP A 578 31.36 11.93 23.59
N GLY A 579 30.29 12.56 24.13
CA GLY A 579 30.33 13.88 24.77
C GLY A 579 30.22 15.04 23.79
N ASP A 580 29.59 14.83 22.63
CA ASP A 580 29.38 15.87 21.63
C ASP A 580 28.03 16.62 21.80
N GLY A 581 27.16 16.12 22.68
CA GLY A 581 25.85 16.70 23.00
C GLY A 581 24.68 16.05 22.28
N ILE A 582 24.91 14.99 21.50
CA ILE A 582 23.90 14.19 20.79
C ILE A 582 23.82 12.81 21.44
N ALA A 583 22.63 12.25 21.56
CA ALA A 583 22.43 10.90 22.07
C ALA A 583 22.99 9.85 21.10
N ASN A 584 23.50 8.71 21.60
CA ASN A 584 23.98 7.63 20.76
C ASN A 584 23.07 6.40 20.84
N VAL A 585 22.71 5.82 19.72
CA VAL A 585 21.97 4.54 19.69
C VAL A 585 22.76 3.46 20.42
N PRO A 586 22.19 2.80 21.44
CA PRO A 586 22.93 1.80 22.21
C PRO A 586 23.39 0.61 21.36
N GLU A 587 24.64 0.17 21.60
CA GLU A 587 25.21 -1.06 20.98
C GLU A 587 24.35 -2.31 21.29
N TYR A 588 23.48 -2.23 22.28
CA TYR A 588 22.48 -3.25 22.60
C TYR A 588 21.75 -3.73 21.35
N TYR A 589 21.33 -2.83 20.46
CA TYR A 589 20.59 -3.17 19.24
C TYR A 589 21.45 -3.79 18.12
N ALA A 590 22.76 -3.88 18.29
CA ALA A 590 23.63 -4.61 17.34
C ALA A 590 23.56 -6.14 17.52
N ALA A 591 22.88 -6.65 18.55
CA ALA A 591 22.79 -8.08 18.85
C ALA A 591 21.33 -8.52 19.06
N THR A 592 21.06 -9.82 18.87
CA THR A 592 19.75 -10.43 19.19
C THR A 592 19.64 -10.75 20.70
N HIS A 593 18.44 -10.69 21.25
CA HIS A 593 18.13 -10.86 22.67
C HIS A 593 17.22 -12.06 22.95
N ASN A 594 17.02 -12.93 21.95
CA ASN A 594 16.14 -14.10 22.00
C ASN A 594 14.65 -13.76 22.22
N ARG A 595 14.22 -12.60 21.72
CA ARG A 595 12.79 -12.20 21.76
C ARG A 595 11.95 -13.09 20.85
N LYS A 596 12.46 -13.43 19.67
CA LYS A 596 11.86 -14.36 18.72
C LYS A 596 12.91 -15.34 18.24
N VAL A 597 12.81 -16.61 18.69
CA VAL A 597 13.80 -17.67 18.39
C VAL A 597 13.20 -18.68 17.41
N VAL A 598 13.94 -18.93 16.33
CA VAL A 598 13.57 -19.95 15.34
C VAL A 598 14.25 -21.29 15.68
N ASP A 599 13.45 -22.31 16.02
CA ASP A 599 13.92 -23.70 16.19
C ASP A 599 13.66 -24.48 14.89
N ASP A 600 14.66 -24.62 14.06
CA ASP A 600 14.57 -25.28 12.74
C ASP A 600 14.66 -26.82 12.82
N SER A 601 14.36 -27.42 13.97
CA SER A 601 14.41 -28.89 14.16
C SER A 601 13.37 -29.60 13.29
N THR A 602 13.82 -30.55 12.48
CA THR A 602 12.97 -31.47 11.70
C THR A 602 12.76 -32.82 12.38
N ASN A 603 13.19 -32.97 13.63
CA ASN A 603 13.01 -34.19 14.39
C ASN A 603 11.51 -34.43 14.66
N ILE A 604 11.00 -35.62 14.28
CA ILE A 604 9.58 -35.96 14.39
C ILE A 604 9.07 -35.84 15.85
N ILE A 605 9.91 -36.13 16.84
CA ILE A 605 9.50 -36.00 18.25
C ILE A 605 9.24 -34.55 18.60
N ASP A 606 10.10 -33.64 18.16
CA ASP A 606 9.98 -32.20 18.40
C ASP A 606 8.75 -31.62 17.65
N LEU A 607 8.48 -32.13 16.43
CA LEU A 607 7.34 -31.70 15.64
C LEU A 607 5.98 -32.05 16.22
N VAL A 608 5.89 -33.18 16.98
CA VAL A 608 4.61 -33.65 17.56
C VAL A 608 4.51 -33.46 19.08
N LYS A 609 5.58 -32.94 19.71
CA LYS A 609 5.61 -32.71 21.16
C LYS A 609 4.63 -31.60 21.54
N ASN A 610 3.97 -31.76 22.69
CA ASN A 610 3.03 -30.77 23.25
C ASN A 610 1.95 -30.31 22.25
N PRO A 611 1.09 -31.22 21.74
CA PRO A 611 0.03 -30.83 20.82
C PRO A 611 -0.99 -29.93 21.53
N ASN A 612 -1.31 -28.80 20.93
CA ASN A 612 -2.36 -27.91 21.42
C ASN A 612 -3.75 -28.34 20.91
N ARG A 613 -4.81 -27.63 21.32
CA ARG A 613 -6.20 -27.94 20.93
C ARG A 613 -6.40 -27.99 19.41
N PHE A 614 -5.71 -27.14 18.64
CA PHE A 614 -5.83 -27.12 17.19
C PHE A 614 -5.23 -28.34 16.54
N SER A 615 -4.04 -28.76 16.97
CA SER A 615 -3.40 -30.02 16.51
C SER A 615 -4.27 -31.21 16.77
N VAL A 616 -4.83 -31.34 17.97
CA VAL A 616 -5.75 -32.45 18.34
C VAL A 616 -6.99 -32.42 17.44
N MET A 617 -7.58 -31.23 17.21
CA MET A 617 -8.75 -31.07 16.35
C MET A 617 -8.46 -31.51 14.90
N ILE A 618 -7.35 -31.05 14.33
CA ILE A 618 -6.93 -31.37 12.95
C ILE A 618 -6.71 -32.90 12.83
N VAL A 619 -6.01 -33.52 13.77
CA VAL A 619 -5.79 -34.98 13.79
C VAL A 619 -7.13 -35.72 13.84
N LEU A 620 -8.08 -35.30 14.67
CA LEU A 620 -9.41 -35.90 14.74
C LEU A 620 -10.19 -35.76 13.43
N ILE A 621 -10.11 -34.59 12.78
CA ILE A 621 -10.73 -34.36 11.46
C ILE A 621 -10.09 -35.28 10.41
N CYS A 622 -8.76 -35.38 10.35
CA CYS A 622 -8.07 -36.30 9.44
C CYS A 622 -8.46 -37.75 9.66
N LEU A 623 -8.56 -38.18 10.91
CA LEU A 623 -9.03 -39.53 11.25
C LEU A 623 -10.48 -39.77 10.81
N LEU A 624 -11.36 -38.79 10.98
CA LEU A 624 -12.74 -38.86 10.51
C LEU A 624 -12.82 -39.02 8.98
N PHE A 625 -12.04 -38.18 8.24
CA PHE A 625 -11.93 -38.32 6.78
C PHE A 625 -11.42 -39.70 6.36
N LEU A 626 -10.40 -40.25 7.05
CA LEU A 626 -9.87 -41.57 6.77
C LEU A 626 -10.96 -42.66 6.97
N VAL A 627 -11.74 -42.57 8.05
CA VAL A 627 -12.86 -43.45 8.31
C VAL A 627 -13.91 -43.37 7.20
N ILE A 628 -14.26 -42.16 6.76
CA ILE A 628 -15.22 -41.96 5.66
C ILE A 628 -14.70 -42.60 4.37
N ILE A 629 -13.42 -42.39 4.03
CA ILE A 629 -12.79 -42.99 2.83
C ILE A 629 -12.84 -44.51 2.91
N ILE A 630 -12.51 -45.12 4.08
CA ILE A 630 -12.58 -46.55 4.29
C ILE A 630 -14.02 -47.05 4.10
N LEU A 631 -15.02 -46.36 4.64
CA LEU A 631 -16.43 -46.71 4.48
C LEU A 631 -16.87 -46.67 3.02
N ILE A 632 -16.47 -45.62 2.28
CA ILE A 632 -16.73 -45.48 0.83
C ILE A 632 -16.11 -46.69 0.08
N VAL A 633 -14.84 -46.99 0.34
CA VAL A 633 -14.14 -48.13 -0.30
C VAL A 633 -14.85 -49.46 -0.01
N VAL A 634 -15.29 -49.69 1.23
CA VAL A 634 -16.04 -50.89 1.61
C VAL A 634 -17.39 -50.94 0.90
N LEU A 635 -18.09 -49.81 0.79
CA LEU A 635 -19.37 -49.72 0.10
C LEU A 635 -19.24 -49.99 -1.40
N VAL A 636 -18.25 -49.38 -2.04
CA VAL A 636 -17.93 -49.64 -3.46
C VAL A 636 -17.57 -51.10 -3.70
N ARG A 637 -16.73 -51.70 -2.85
CA ARG A 637 -16.40 -53.13 -2.95
C ARG A 637 -17.64 -54.02 -2.78
N LYS A 638 -18.58 -53.68 -1.88
CA LYS A 638 -19.85 -54.40 -1.73
C LYS A 638 -20.75 -54.27 -2.96
N LEU A 639 -20.83 -53.07 -3.55
CA LEU A 639 -21.60 -52.83 -4.77
C LEU A 639 -21.01 -53.58 -5.98
N VAL A 640 -19.70 -53.54 -6.19
CA VAL A 640 -19.01 -54.30 -7.25
C VAL A 640 -19.23 -55.82 -7.09
N ARG A 641 -19.17 -56.36 -5.86
CA ARG A 641 -19.48 -57.78 -5.60
C ARG A 641 -20.94 -58.13 -5.88
N LYS A 642 -21.89 -57.21 -5.58
CA LYS A 642 -23.33 -57.42 -5.92
C LYS A 642 -23.56 -57.42 -7.43
N VAL A 643 -22.91 -56.52 -8.16
CA VAL A 643 -23.01 -56.46 -9.64
C VAL A 643 -22.41 -57.70 -10.25
N LYS A 644 -21.22 -58.16 -9.83
CA LYS A 644 -20.62 -59.41 -10.31
C LYS A 644 -21.46 -60.66 -9.99
N LYS A 645 -22.20 -60.71 -8.86
CA LYS A 645 -23.12 -61.80 -8.57
C LYS A 645 -24.42 -61.76 -9.36
N LYS A 646 -24.80 -60.63 -10.01
CA LYS A 646 -25.98 -60.54 -10.86
C LYS A 646 -25.64 -60.82 -12.33
N SER A 647 -24.36 -60.81 -12.71
CA SER A 647 -23.88 -61.08 -14.06
C SER A 647 -23.34 -62.51 -14.26
N MET A 648 -23.38 -63.35 -13.23
CA MET A 648 -23.27 -64.80 -13.28
C MET A 648 -24.66 -65.45 -13.07
#